data_fa16bea4cc4e0344e9cd61f7b35f7002
#
_entry.id   fa16bea4cc4e0344e9cd61f7b35f7002
#
_cell.length_a   1.000
_cell.length_b   1.000
_cell.length_c   1.000
_cell.angle_alpha   90.00
_cell.angle_beta   90.00
_cell.angle_gamma   90.00
#
_symmetry.space_group_name_H-M   'P 1'
#
loop_
_entity.id
_entity.type
_entity.pdbx_description
1 polymer ?
#
loop_
_entity_poly.entity_id
_entity_poly.type
_entity_poly.pdbx_seq_one_letter_code
_entity_poly.pdbx_strand_id
1 'polypeptide(L)'
;MHNFCTSQKAASNTAGGILGVNTHRGGKRTIDSPLCASANVTKAHLLGEDLYRNLKDYLKAHLQLIHDQSKSHADEALLSYYIREWDRYTTAAKFTNHLFRYLNRHWVKREIDEGKKDIYDVYTLHLVQWREELFMKVQPNVMAAVLKMVEKQRNGETIEQAQIKSIVDSFVSLGLDETDSTKSTLDVYRFHFERPFLAATKTYYQQESAQFVAENSVVEYMKKAETRLEEEKNRVGLYLHPDIMNPLMKTCLEVLVSEHSPLLRDEFQVLLDHNRQDDLARMYRLLARIANGLEPLRTRFEAHVRKAGLSAVDKVASEGDNLDPKTYVDALLEVHTQYQKLVDEAFAGESEFVRSLDNACKEFVNRNKVCKTGSTRSPELLAKYTDALLKKGAKSAEEADLENMLVQIMTVFKYIEDKDVFQKFYSRMLAKRLVHTSSTSDDAETSMISKLKEACGFEYTNKLQRMFQDIQISKDLNGTYKDWQSKVLDDDDLKKAVDPSYYVLGTGFWPLTPPNTAFIPPQDIVTTYERFQKFYFDKHSGRKLTWLWQLCKGEVKANYIKNTRVPYTFLVSTYQMAFLLLFNDSETVTYEDAQKATALSQDWLDPSIAIMVKAKVIIPSPEDGKPEAGTTYTLNYNFKNKKLKINLNIAVKSEQKQEVEDTHKTIEEDRKLLMQVSILVLRFFAFSVYDC
;
A
#
# COMPACT_ATOMS: atom_id res chain seq x y z
N MET A 1 68.03 -28.95 -17.84
CA MET A 1 67.16 -28.92 -16.65
C MET A 1 67.03 -30.31 -16.00
N HIS A 2 66.41 -31.31 -16.69
CA HIS A 2 66.25 -32.66 -16.14
C HIS A 2 67.57 -33.30 -15.66
N ASN A 3 68.62 -33.27 -16.52
CA ASN A 3 69.95 -33.81 -16.18
C ASN A 3 70.65 -33.03 -15.09
N PHE A 4 70.37 -31.72 -14.93
CA PHE A 4 70.95 -30.87 -13.90
C PHE A 4 70.34 -31.15 -12.51
N CYS A 5 69.04 -31.38 -12.47
CA CYS A 5 68.33 -31.63 -11.20
C CYS A 5 68.37 -33.10 -10.74
N THR A 6 68.67 -34.08 -11.65
CA THR A 6 68.51 -35.53 -11.35
C THR A 6 69.74 -36.39 -11.62
N SER A 7 70.79 -35.89 -12.31
CA SER A 7 71.91 -36.78 -12.70
C SER A 7 73.23 -36.48 -11.96
N GLN A 8 73.90 -37.54 -11.56
CA GLN A 8 75.25 -37.54 -11.04
C GLN A 8 76.29 -37.05 -12.03
N LYS A 9 75.98 -37.04 -13.33
CA LYS A 9 76.87 -36.54 -14.38
C LYS A 9 77.08 -35.05 -14.36
N ALA A 10 76.11 -34.26 -13.87
CA ALA A 10 76.26 -32.82 -13.73
C ALA A 10 77.29 -32.45 -12.63
N ALA A 11 77.48 -33.30 -11.64
CA ALA A 11 78.45 -33.12 -10.55
C ALA A 11 79.89 -33.54 -10.96
N SER A 12 80.04 -34.33 -12.00
CA SER A 12 81.40 -34.81 -12.42
C SER A 12 82.11 -33.87 -13.38
N ASN A 13 81.44 -32.87 -13.92
CA ASN A 13 82.05 -31.90 -14.88
C ASN A 13 82.73 -30.69 -14.18
N THR A 14 82.68 -30.62 -12.88
CA THR A 14 83.33 -29.56 -12.03
C THR A 14 84.67 -30.05 -11.41
N ALA A 15 84.99 -31.32 -11.52
CA ALA A 15 86.27 -31.83 -11.03
C ALA A 15 87.09 -32.30 -12.31
N GLY A 16 87.97 -31.43 -12.70
CA GLY A 16 88.83 -31.67 -13.85
C GLY A 16 89.82 -32.77 -13.62
N GLY A 17 90.15 -33.50 -14.67
CA GLY A 17 91.47 -34.01 -14.90
C GLY A 17 91.76 -35.48 -14.63
N ILE A 18 91.96 -36.21 -15.71
CA ILE A 18 93.08 -37.15 -16.03
C ILE A 18 92.87 -38.63 -15.63
N LEU A 19 92.87 -39.40 -16.72
CA LEU A 19 93.47 -40.73 -17.01
C LEU A 19 93.02 -42.00 -16.24
N GLY A 20 92.68 -43.00 -17.04
CA GLY A 20 93.14 -44.35 -16.79
C GLY A 20 92.19 -45.47 -17.23
N VAL A 21 92.53 -46.04 -18.27
CA VAL A 21 92.13 -47.28 -18.97
C VAL A 21 92.07 -48.53 -18.08
N ASN A 22 91.14 -49.43 -18.41
CA ASN A 22 91.15 -50.88 -18.39
C ASN A 22 90.20 -51.68 -17.40
N THR A 23 89.32 -52.33 -18.03
CA THR A 23 89.04 -53.75 -18.20
C THR A 23 88.58 -54.59 -17.00
N HIS A 24 87.54 -55.30 -17.28
CA HIS A 24 87.11 -56.67 -16.99
C HIS A 24 86.39 -57.06 -15.69
N ARG A 25 85.21 -57.65 -15.91
CA ARG A 25 84.56 -58.83 -15.32
C ARG A 25 83.98 -58.79 -13.90
N GLY A 26 82.69 -58.98 -13.89
CA GLY A 26 82.00 -60.07 -13.16
C GLY A 26 81.88 -60.00 -11.67
N GLY A 27 80.66 -59.92 -11.21
CA GLY A 27 80.36 -60.35 -9.87
C GLY A 27 79.12 -59.67 -9.27
N LYS A 28 78.02 -60.39 -9.26
CA LYS A 28 76.84 -60.08 -8.44
C LYS A 28 77.24 -59.99 -6.96
N ARG A 29 76.88 -58.93 -6.28
CA ARG A 29 76.49 -58.97 -4.87
C ARG A 29 75.68 -57.69 -4.55
N THR A 30 74.47 -57.89 -4.18
CA THR A 30 73.55 -57.00 -3.46
C THR A 30 74.15 -56.65 -2.11
N ILE A 31 74.36 -55.36 -1.83
CA ILE A 31 74.32 -54.79 -0.52
C ILE A 31 73.72 -53.37 -0.65
N ASP A 32 72.45 -53.25 -0.30
CA ASP A 32 71.79 -51.98 -0.06
C ASP A 32 72.43 -51.35 1.16
N SER A 33 73.17 -50.28 0.93
CA SER A 33 73.68 -49.41 1.99
C SER A 33 72.90 -48.12 2.03
N PRO A 34 72.21 -47.81 3.13
CA PRO A 34 71.37 -46.59 3.25
C PRO A 34 72.15 -45.28 3.14
N LEU A 35 73.48 -45.33 3.30
CA LEU A 35 74.34 -44.15 3.32
C LEU A 35 74.64 -43.55 1.94
N CYS A 36 74.49 -44.27 0.83
CA CYS A 36 74.65 -43.69 -0.50
C CYS A 36 73.43 -42.93 -1.02
N ALA A 37 72.24 -43.24 -0.55
CA ALA A 37 71.01 -42.55 -0.95
C ALA A 37 70.94 -41.13 -0.34
N SER A 38 71.38 -40.97 0.90
CA SER A 38 71.33 -39.64 1.56
C SER A 38 72.33 -38.64 0.99
N ALA A 39 73.55 -39.10 0.59
CA ALA A 39 74.57 -38.22 -0.01
C ALA A 39 74.17 -37.72 -1.43
N ASN A 40 73.43 -38.53 -2.20
CA ASN A 40 72.95 -38.16 -3.52
C ASN A 40 71.69 -37.24 -3.45
N VAL A 41 70.87 -37.43 -2.42
CA VAL A 41 69.71 -36.57 -2.13
C VAL A 41 70.20 -35.17 -1.69
N THR A 42 71.19 -35.10 -0.82
CA THR A 42 71.76 -33.82 -0.37
C THR A 42 72.46 -33.02 -1.47
N LYS A 43 73.22 -33.69 -2.37
CA LYS A 43 73.80 -33.00 -3.54
C LYS A 43 72.78 -32.51 -4.56
N ALA A 44 71.76 -33.28 -4.86
CA ALA A 44 70.68 -32.85 -5.72
C ALA A 44 69.83 -31.71 -5.09
N HIS A 45 69.74 -31.68 -3.78
CA HIS A 45 69.08 -30.62 -3.00
C HIS A 45 69.85 -29.27 -3.15
N LEU A 46 71.15 -29.29 -2.93
CA LEU A 46 72.03 -28.10 -3.07
C LEU A 46 71.99 -27.54 -4.50
N LEU A 47 71.94 -28.36 -5.51
CA LEU A 47 71.84 -27.92 -6.93
C LEU A 47 70.48 -27.31 -7.24
N GLY A 48 69.37 -27.78 -6.64
CA GLY A 48 68.03 -27.19 -6.77
C GLY A 48 67.93 -25.79 -6.14
N GLU A 49 68.50 -25.65 -4.94
CA GLU A 49 68.58 -24.36 -4.25
C GLU A 49 69.40 -23.31 -4.99
N ASP A 50 70.58 -23.66 -5.47
CA ASP A 50 71.41 -22.77 -6.25
C ASP A 50 70.73 -22.33 -7.55
N LEU A 51 70.01 -23.23 -8.25
CA LEU A 51 69.26 -22.90 -9.43
C LEU A 51 68.08 -21.94 -9.16
N TYR A 52 67.39 -22.17 -8.05
CA TYR A 52 66.28 -21.31 -7.64
C TYR A 52 66.78 -19.91 -7.23
N ARG A 53 67.86 -19.84 -6.46
CA ARG A 53 68.49 -18.59 -6.05
C ARG A 53 68.97 -17.78 -7.27
N ASN A 54 69.69 -18.40 -8.18
CA ASN A 54 70.16 -17.73 -9.41
C ASN A 54 69.01 -17.22 -10.28
N LEU A 55 67.89 -17.95 -10.33
CA LEU A 55 66.69 -17.47 -11.01
C LEU A 55 66.09 -16.25 -10.33
N LYS A 56 65.98 -16.26 -9.00
CA LYS A 56 65.51 -15.14 -8.22
C LYS A 56 66.39 -13.89 -8.39
N ASP A 57 67.71 -14.05 -8.37
CA ASP A 57 68.67 -12.94 -8.55
C ASP A 57 68.60 -12.35 -9.97
N TYR A 58 68.43 -13.21 -10.97
CA TYR A 58 68.25 -12.77 -12.36
C TYR A 58 66.94 -11.95 -12.51
N LEU A 59 65.83 -12.41 -11.91
CA LEU A 59 64.54 -11.71 -11.95
C LEU A 59 64.65 -10.34 -11.27
N LYS A 60 65.33 -10.25 -10.10
CA LYS A 60 65.58 -8.97 -9.41
C LYS A 60 66.33 -7.99 -10.30
N ALA A 61 67.44 -8.41 -10.93
CA ALA A 61 68.25 -7.55 -11.76
C ALA A 61 67.44 -7.07 -13.01
N HIS A 62 66.64 -7.96 -13.61
CA HIS A 62 65.76 -7.61 -14.71
C HIS A 62 64.68 -6.59 -14.34
N LEU A 63 64.02 -6.78 -13.17
CA LEU A 63 62.98 -5.88 -12.69
C LEU A 63 63.56 -4.51 -12.29
N GLN A 64 64.80 -4.45 -11.79
CA GLN A 64 65.46 -3.18 -11.54
C GLN A 64 65.68 -2.38 -12.82
N LEU A 65 66.07 -3.02 -13.95
CA LEU A 65 66.17 -2.35 -15.25
C LEU A 65 64.83 -1.79 -15.72
N ILE A 66 63.73 -2.55 -15.57
CA ILE A 66 62.37 -2.09 -15.90
C ILE A 66 62.01 -0.90 -15.04
N HIS A 67 62.28 -0.95 -13.73
CA HIS A 67 62.04 0.17 -12.83
C HIS A 67 62.80 1.43 -13.24
N ASP A 68 64.08 1.33 -13.58
CA ASP A 68 64.88 2.49 -13.97
C ASP A 68 64.36 3.10 -15.29
N GLN A 69 63.92 2.29 -16.24
CA GLN A 69 63.31 2.75 -17.48
C GLN A 69 61.92 3.39 -17.22
N SER A 70 61.16 2.90 -16.22
CA SER A 70 59.83 3.47 -15.92
C SER A 70 59.91 4.93 -15.47
N LYS A 71 61.03 5.39 -14.88
CA LYS A 71 61.25 6.76 -14.43
C LYS A 71 61.19 7.82 -15.54
N SER A 72 61.39 7.41 -16.79
CA SER A 72 61.35 8.29 -17.94
C SER A 72 59.92 8.52 -18.49
N HIS A 73 58.93 7.84 -17.94
CA HIS A 73 57.55 7.88 -18.40
C HIS A 73 56.66 8.52 -17.32
N ALA A 74 55.69 9.30 -17.75
CA ALA A 74 54.71 9.95 -16.86
C ALA A 74 53.28 9.77 -17.40
N ASP A 75 52.27 9.87 -16.51
CA ASP A 75 50.84 9.82 -16.83
C ASP A 75 50.49 8.60 -17.75
N GLU A 76 49.79 8.81 -18.85
CA GLU A 76 49.33 7.76 -19.78
C GLU A 76 50.49 6.96 -20.41
N ALA A 77 51.65 7.61 -20.66
CA ALA A 77 52.81 6.91 -21.16
C ALA A 77 53.38 5.91 -20.13
N LEU A 78 53.31 6.23 -18.84
CA LEU A 78 53.66 5.30 -17.75
C LEU A 78 52.73 4.10 -17.71
N LEU A 79 51.42 4.32 -17.89
CA LEU A 79 50.44 3.24 -17.88
C LEU A 79 50.67 2.29 -19.06
N SER A 80 50.84 2.84 -20.26
CA SER A 80 51.15 2.06 -21.47
C SER A 80 52.46 1.27 -21.32
N TYR A 81 53.50 1.88 -20.72
CA TYR A 81 54.77 1.21 -20.44
C TYR A 81 54.57 0.07 -19.43
N TYR A 82 53.90 0.31 -18.31
CA TYR A 82 53.66 -0.67 -17.25
C TYR A 82 52.88 -1.89 -17.79
N ILE A 83 51.80 -1.67 -18.56
CA ILE A 83 50.99 -2.74 -19.13
C ILE A 83 51.82 -3.59 -20.11
N ARG A 84 52.56 -2.94 -20.99
CA ARG A 84 53.43 -3.64 -21.97
C ARG A 84 54.45 -4.53 -21.28
N GLU A 85 55.13 -4.01 -20.25
CA GLU A 85 56.14 -4.79 -19.53
C GLU A 85 55.51 -5.88 -18.66
N TRP A 86 54.30 -5.63 -18.07
CA TRP A 86 53.52 -6.63 -17.38
C TRP A 86 53.13 -7.81 -18.28
N ASP A 87 52.62 -7.54 -19.47
CA ASP A 87 52.20 -8.57 -20.41
C ASP A 87 53.42 -9.40 -20.89
N ARG A 88 54.53 -8.72 -21.19
CA ARG A 88 55.78 -9.38 -21.53
C ARG A 88 56.30 -10.27 -20.41
N TYR A 89 56.32 -9.74 -19.21
CA TYR A 89 56.83 -10.43 -18.03
C TYR A 89 55.98 -11.63 -17.65
N THR A 90 54.66 -11.48 -17.58
CA THR A 90 53.77 -12.59 -17.26
C THR A 90 53.74 -13.68 -18.34
N THR A 91 53.86 -13.28 -19.58
CA THR A 91 54.02 -14.23 -20.69
C THR A 91 55.36 -14.99 -20.57
N ALA A 92 56.45 -14.30 -20.30
CA ALA A 92 57.76 -14.92 -20.03
C ALA A 92 57.70 -15.85 -18.81
N ALA A 93 57.00 -15.43 -17.76
CA ALA A 93 56.82 -16.23 -16.52
C ALA A 93 56.11 -17.58 -16.82
N LYS A 94 55.07 -17.59 -17.68
CA LYS A 94 54.41 -18.82 -18.11
C LYS A 94 55.37 -19.78 -18.84
N PHE A 95 56.18 -19.26 -19.76
CA PHE A 95 57.17 -20.06 -20.45
C PHE A 95 58.29 -20.55 -19.52
N THR A 96 58.79 -19.69 -18.63
CA THR A 96 59.81 -20.04 -17.65
C THR A 96 59.27 -21.12 -16.71
N ASN A 97 58.06 -20.98 -16.20
CA ASN A 97 57.38 -21.98 -15.38
C ASN A 97 57.32 -23.36 -16.06
N HIS A 98 57.02 -23.36 -17.35
CA HIS A 98 57.02 -24.61 -18.14
C HIS A 98 58.42 -25.22 -18.26
N LEU A 99 59.43 -24.42 -18.53
CA LEU A 99 60.82 -24.86 -18.61
C LEU A 99 61.32 -25.40 -17.26
N PHE A 100 60.96 -24.76 -16.16
CA PHE A 100 61.36 -25.16 -14.82
C PHE A 100 60.38 -26.10 -14.13
N ARG A 101 59.47 -26.74 -14.88
CA ARG A 101 58.45 -27.68 -14.33
C ARG A 101 59.08 -28.81 -13.49
N TYR A 102 60.25 -29.26 -13.86
CA TYR A 102 60.96 -30.30 -13.12
C TYR A 102 61.45 -29.80 -11.74
N LEU A 103 61.99 -28.58 -11.69
CA LEU A 103 62.34 -27.90 -10.43
C LEU A 103 61.13 -27.75 -9.51
N ASN A 104 60.00 -27.29 -10.03
CA ASN A 104 58.77 -27.18 -9.27
C ASN A 104 58.32 -28.51 -8.69
N ARG A 105 58.33 -29.59 -9.52
CA ARG A 105 57.84 -30.91 -9.08
C ARG A 105 58.70 -31.54 -7.99
N HIS A 106 59.99 -31.39 -8.04
CA HIS A 106 60.92 -32.17 -7.23
C HIS A 106 61.57 -31.36 -6.09
N TRP A 107 62.00 -30.15 -6.34
CA TRP A 107 62.64 -29.34 -5.34
C TRP A 107 61.64 -28.39 -4.64
N VAL A 108 60.98 -27.53 -5.37
CA VAL A 108 60.06 -26.55 -4.82
C VAL A 108 58.96 -27.22 -3.97
N LYS A 109 58.32 -28.26 -4.54
CA LYS A 109 57.26 -28.97 -3.78
C LYS A 109 57.78 -29.56 -2.45
N ARG A 110 58.94 -30.16 -2.44
CA ARG A 110 59.55 -30.72 -1.21
C ARG A 110 59.81 -29.64 -0.17
N GLU A 111 60.40 -28.50 -0.56
CA GLU A 111 60.70 -27.41 0.33
C GLU A 111 59.41 -26.81 0.93
N ILE A 112 58.36 -26.72 0.14
CA ILE A 112 57.03 -26.29 0.62
C ILE A 112 56.42 -27.34 1.59
N ASP A 113 56.52 -28.64 1.26
CA ASP A 113 56.03 -29.74 2.09
C ASP A 113 56.82 -29.81 3.41
N GLU A 114 58.09 -29.41 3.43
CA GLU A 114 58.96 -29.27 4.64
C GLU A 114 58.63 -27.97 5.47
N GLY A 115 57.70 -27.14 5.00
CA GLY A 115 57.27 -25.92 5.69
C GLY A 115 58.20 -24.73 5.58
N LYS A 116 59.10 -24.70 4.61
CA LYS A 116 59.93 -23.51 4.34
C LYS A 116 59.09 -22.38 3.79
N LYS A 117 59.23 -21.21 4.37
CA LYS A 117 58.56 -19.96 3.93
C LYS A 117 59.37 -19.33 2.79
N ASP A 118 58.73 -18.50 2.00
CA ASP A 118 59.30 -17.73 0.86
C ASP A 118 59.81 -18.56 -0.31
N ILE A 119 59.34 -19.81 -0.44
CA ILE A 119 59.56 -20.68 -1.59
C ILE A 119 58.25 -20.88 -2.32
N TYR A 120 58.26 -20.53 -3.59
CA TYR A 120 57.11 -20.52 -4.47
C TYR A 120 57.35 -21.34 -5.72
N ASP A 121 56.33 -21.84 -6.40
CA ASP A 121 56.50 -22.30 -7.76
C ASP A 121 57.03 -21.17 -8.64
N VAL A 122 57.67 -21.55 -9.74
CA VAL A 122 58.39 -20.57 -10.57
C VAL A 122 57.48 -19.47 -11.12
N TYR A 123 56.20 -19.75 -11.43
CA TYR A 123 55.26 -18.70 -11.88
C TYR A 123 54.93 -17.73 -10.75
N THR A 124 54.57 -18.25 -9.58
CA THR A 124 54.34 -17.45 -8.41
C THR A 124 55.56 -16.66 -7.94
N LEU A 125 56.76 -17.24 -8.07
CA LEU A 125 58.00 -16.52 -7.82
C LEU A 125 58.14 -15.26 -8.71
N HIS A 126 57.81 -15.37 -9.99
CA HIS A 126 57.81 -14.21 -10.89
C HIS A 126 56.85 -13.12 -10.38
N LEU A 127 55.63 -13.48 -9.96
CA LEU A 127 54.64 -12.53 -9.47
C LEU A 127 55.10 -11.88 -8.13
N VAL A 128 55.67 -12.67 -7.22
CA VAL A 128 56.22 -12.16 -5.96
C VAL A 128 57.35 -11.18 -6.25
N GLN A 129 58.31 -11.54 -7.10
CA GLN A 129 59.43 -10.64 -7.44
C GLN A 129 58.93 -9.36 -8.16
N TRP A 130 57.96 -9.42 -9.05
CA TRP A 130 57.33 -8.23 -9.63
C TRP A 130 56.69 -7.35 -8.56
N ARG A 131 55.97 -7.94 -7.61
CA ARG A 131 55.33 -7.23 -6.51
C ARG A 131 56.36 -6.49 -5.65
N GLU A 132 57.43 -7.19 -5.22
CA GLU A 132 58.39 -6.66 -4.27
C GLU A 132 59.39 -5.66 -4.92
N GLU A 133 59.92 -5.98 -6.09
CA GLU A 133 61.02 -5.22 -6.66
C GLU A 133 60.56 -4.08 -7.62
N LEU A 134 59.38 -4.22 -8.24
CA LEU A 134 58.87 -3.21 -9.17
C LEU A 134 57.61 -2.55 -8.68
N PHE A 135 56.58 -3.36 -8.43
CA PHE A 135 55.22 -2.85 -8.15
C PHE A 135 55.22 -1.90 -6.98
N MET A 136 55.74 -2.28 -5.82
CA MET A 136 55.78 -1.44 -4.61
C MET A 136 56.44 -0.08 -4.82
N LYS A 137 57.37 0.05 -5.78
CA LYS A 137 58.09 1.28 -6.11
C LYS A 137 57.34 2.17 -7.10
N VAL A 138 56.61 1.54 -8.05
CA VAL A 138 55.96 2.24 -9.21
C VAL A 138 54.50 2.50 -8.98
N GLN A 139 53.83 1.67 -8.14
CA GLN A 139 52.35 1.71 -7.92
C GLN A 139 51.80 3.09 -7.54
N PRO A 140 52.47 3.97 -6.73
CA PRO A 140 51.89 5.26 -6.42
C PRO A 140 51.75 6.15 -7.66
N ASN A 141 52.74 6.10 -8.57
CA ASN A 141 52.70 6.88 -9.79
C ASN A 141 51.69 6.30 -10.80
N VAL A 142 51.62 4.97 -10.90
CA VAL A 142 50.61 4.27 -11.72
C VAL A 142 49.21 4.62 -11.23
N MET A 143 48.97 4.57 -9.93
CA MET A 143 47.67 4.91 -9.35
C MET A 143 47.31 6.38 -9.59
N ALA A 144 48.25 7.31 -9.41
CA ALA A 144 48.01 8.72 -9.68
C ALA A 144 47.65 8.96 -11.17
N ALA A 145 48.30 8.30 -12.08
CA ALA A 145 47.94 8.37 -13.50
C ALA A 145 46.57 7.78 -13.83
N VAL A 146 46.21 6.65 -13.22
CA VAL A 146 44.87 6.06 -13.34
C VAL A 146 43.81 7.03 -12.83
N LEU A 147 43.98 7.59 -11.62
CA LEU A 147 43.03 8.54 -11.06
C LEU A 147 42.84 9.78 -11.96
N LYS A 148 43.91 10.29 -12.55
CA LYS A 148 43.84 11.40 -13.50
C LYS A 148 43.06 11.03 -14.77
N MET A 149 43.21 9.82 -15.30
CA MET A 149 42.40 9.34 -16.42
C MET A 149 40.90 9.23 -16.05
N VAL A 150 40.60 8.69 -14.89
CA VAL A 150 39.24 8.58 -14.40
C VAL A 150 38.58 9.97 -14.19
N GLU A 151 39.35 10.93 -13.68
CA GLU A 151 38.92 12.32 -13.56
C GLU A 151 38.60 12.96 -14.91
N LYS A 152 39.46 12.77 -15.95
CA LYS A 152 39.18 13.19 -17.31
C LYS A 152 37.86 12.60 -17.83
N GLN A 153 37.63 11.31 -17.61
CA GLN A 153 36.37 10.66 -17.99
C GLN A 153 35.14 11.26 -17.26
N ARG A 154 35.27 11.53 -15.97
CA ARG A 154 34.18 12.19 -15.17
C ARG A 154 33.87 13.59 -15.72
N ASN A 155 34.89 14.27 -16.28
CA ASN A 155 34.73 15.59 -16.90
C ASN A 155 34.23 15.49 -18.38
N GLY A 156 33.91 14.29 -18.86
CA GLY A 156 33.34 14.07 -20.20
C GLY A 156 34.35 13.78 -21.34
N GLU A 157 35.63 13.64 -21.01
CA GLU A 157 36.64 13.25 -22.00
C GLU A 157 36.60 11.76 -22.28
N THR A 158 36.94 11.36 -23.49
CA THR A 158 37.09 9.96 -23.85
C THR A 158 38.45 9.44 -23.41
N ILE A 159 38.47 8.27 -22.79
CA ILE A 159 39.67 7.60 -22.29
C ILE A 159 39.79 6.18 -22.84
N GLU A 160 41.01 5.66 -22.83
CA GLU A 160 41.28 4.27 -23.21
C GLU A 160 41.00 3.32 -22.03
N GLN A 161 39.76 2.84 -21.92
CA GLN A 161 39.29 2.02 -20.83
C GLN A 161 40.05 0.69 -20.66
N ALA A 162 40.52 0.12 -21.77
CA ALA A 162 41.30 -1.12 -21.80
C ALA A 162 42.58 -1.02 -20.97
N GLN A 163 43.23 0.16 -20.94
CA GLN A 163 44.43 0.38 -20.15
C GLN A 163 44.11 0.26 -18.66
N ILE A 164 43.06 0.92 -18.18
CA ILE A 164 42.67 0.84 -16.75
C ILE A 164 42.33 -0.59 -16.38
N LYS A 165 41.57 -1.29 -17.24
CA LYS A 165 41.23 -2.70 -16.99
C LYS A 165 42.47 -3.58 -16.87
N SER A 166 43.45 -3.47 -17.76
CA SER A 166 44.69 -4.23 -17.67
C SER A 166 45.49 -3.96 -16.41
N ILE A 167 45.44 -2.71 -15.90
CA ILE A 167 46.05 -2.35 -14.62
C ILE A 167 45.32 -2.97 -13.47
N VAL A 168 43.99 -2.88 -13.42
CA VAL A 168 43.15 -3.52 -12.39
C VAL A 168 43.42 -5.03 -12.35
N ASP A 169 43.45 -5.69 -13.52
CA ASP A 169 43.72 -7.13 -13.64
C ASP A 169 45.14 -7.48 -13.14
N SER A 170 46.12 -6.59 -13.35
CA SER A 170 47.46 -6.80 -12.80
C SER A 170 47.49 -6.72 -11.30
N PHE A 171 46.79 -5.74 -10.67
CA PHE A 171 46.74 -5.60 -9.24
C PHE A 171 46.02 -6.78 -8.58
N VAL A 172 44.96 -7.30 -9.21
CA VAL A 172 44.27 -8.52 -8.77
C VAL A 172 45.20 -9.73 -8.85
N SER A 173 45.96 -9.87 -9.97
CA SER A 173 46.87 -10.99 -10.18
C SER A 173 48.05 -11.02 -9.19
N LEU A 174 48.45 -9.88 -8.63
CA LEU A 174 49.50 -9.77 -7.63
C LEU A 174 49.03 -10.09 -6.19
N GLY A 175 47.75 -10.30 -5.96
CA GLY A 175 47.17 -10.71 -4.68
C GLY A 175 47.41 -12.21 -4.45
N LEU A 176 48.46 -12.52 -3.69
CA LEU A 176 48.83 -13.89 -3.30
C LEU A 176 48.64 -14.08 -1.82
N ASP A 177 48.12 -15.23 -1.41
CA ASP A 177 48.01 -15.58 0.02
C ASP A 177 49.41 -15.89 0.58
N GLU A 178 49.74 -15.32 1.72
CA GLU A 178 51.04 -15.54 2.37
C GLU A 178 51.21 -16.95 2.91
N THR A 179 50.10 -17.63 3.22
CA THR A 179 50.09 -18.97 3.79
C THR A 179 49.91 -20.09 2.76
N ASP A 180 49.21 -19.78 1.65
CA ASP A 180 48.91 -20.72 0.57
C ASP A 180 49.04 -20.05 -0.79
N SER A 181 50.20 -20.14 -1.38
CA SER A 181 50.51 -19.51 -2.67
C SER A 181 49.63 -19.99 -3.85
N THR A 182 48.79 -20.99 -3.64
CA THR A 182 47.78 -21.45 -4.63
C THR A 182 46.50 -20.64 -4.59
N LYS A 183 46.28 -19.89 -3.52
CA LYS A 183 45.09 -19.04 -3.34
C LYS A 183 45.39 -17.60 -3.75
N SER A 184 44.51 -17.01 -4.52
CA SER A 184 44.52 -15.57 -4.82
C SER A 184 43.71 -14.81 -3.79
N THR A 185 44.26 -13.70 -3.29
CA THR A 185 43.57 -12.73 -2.44
C THR A 185 43.36 -11.42 -3.20
N LEU A 186 42.42 -10.60 -2.74
CA LEU A 186 42.23 -9.25 -3.29
C LEU A 186 42.96 -8.16 -2.48
N ASP A 187 43.86 -8.54 -1.56
CA ASP A 187 44.43 -7.59 -0.61
C ASP A 187 45.30 -6.51 -1.29
N VAL A 188 46.11 -6.88 -2.28
CA VAL A 188 46.92 -5.93 -3.06
C VAL A 188 46.01 -4.96 -3.82
N TYR A 189 44.95 -5.49 -4.48
CA TYR A 189 43.95 -4.67 -5.15
C TYR A 189 43.21 -3.73 -4.18
N ARG A 190 42.71 -4.24 -3.04
CA ARG A 190 41.99 -3.45 -2.05
C ARG A 190 42.85 -2.35 -1.42
N PHE A 191 44.12 -2.67 -1.08
CA PHE A 191 44.98 -1.70 -0.44
C PHE A 191 45.53 -0.64 -1.40
N HIS A 192 46.01 -1.05 -2.56
CA HIS A 192 46.73 -0.17 -3.49
C HIS A 192 45.88 0.44 -4.61
N PHE A 193 44.69 -0.09 -4.88
CA PHE A 193 43.75 0.44 -5.87
C PHE A 193 42.45 0.91 -5.29
N GLU A 194 41.68 0.03 -4.63
CA GLU A 194 40.32 0.32 -4.15
C GLU A 194 40.28 1.49 -3.18
N ARG A 195 41.07 1.46 -2.12
CA ARG A 195 41.10 2.54 -1.11
C ARG A 195 41.47 3.90 -1.69
N PRO A 196 42.58 4.06 -2.45
CA PRO A 196 42.91 5.33 -3.10
C PRO A 196 41.84 5.79 -4.08
N PHE A 197 41.25 4.85 -4.84
CA PHE A 197 40.19 5.16 -5.80
C PHE A 197 38.93 5.70 -5.08
N LEU A 198 38.48 5.07 -3.99
CA LEU A 198 37.35 5.53 -3.20
C LEU A 198 37.61 6.90 -2.56
N ALA A 199 38.82 7.13 -2.06
CA ALA A 199 39.19 8.42 -1.48
C ALA A 199 39.17 9.54 -2.52
N ALA A 200 39.74 9.29 -3.72
CA ALA A 200 39.72 10.25 -4.82
C ALA A 200 38.29 10.48 -5.35
N THR A 201 37.45 9.44 -5.40
CA THR A 201 36.05 9.54 -5.77
C THR A 201 35.28 10.42 -4.79
N LYS A 202 35.49 10.23 -3.50
CA LYS A 202 34.88 11.06 -2.45
C LYS A 202 35.23 12.53 -2.63
N THR A 203 36.51 12.84 -2.77
CA THR A 203 36.99 14.22 -2.94
C THR A 203 36.45 14.87 -4.21
N TYR A 204 36.46 14.16 -5.35
CA TYR A 204 35.96 14.64 -6.61
C TYR A 204 34.47 15.02 -6.51
N TYR A 205 33.63 14.12 -6.01
CA TYR A 205 32.19 14.38 -5.93
C TYR A 205 31.83 15.39 -4.82
N GLN A 206 32.60 15.51 -3.76
CA GLN A 206 32.41 16.61 -2.79
C GLN A 206 32.60 17.98 -3.44
N GLN A 207 33.64 18.14 -4.24
CA GLN A 207 33.91 19.39 -4.96
C GLN A 207 32.86 19.66 -6.03
N GLU A 208 32.56 18.66 -6.88
CA GLU A 208 31.57 18.80 -7.97
C GLU A 208 30.18 19.11 -7.41
N SER A 209 29.73 18.38 -6.37
CA SER A 209 28.39 18.57 -5.79
C SER A 209 28.24 19.93 -5.11
N ALA A 210 29.24 20.35 -4.35
CA ALA A 210 29.24 21.65 -3.67
C ALA A 210 29.15 22.82 -4.69
N GLN A 211 29.94 22.77 -5.75
CA GLN A 211 29.90 23.78 -6.80
C GLN A 211 28.55 23.76 -7.52
N PHE A 212 28.06 22.57 -7.91
CA PHE A 212 26.84 22.45 -8.69
C PHE A 212 25.59 22.93 -7.89
N VAL A 213 25.51 22.60 -6.61
CA VAL A 213 24.41 23.07 -5.73
C VAL A 213 24.42 24.57 -5.57
N ALA A 214 25.59 25.23 -5.56
CA ALA A 214 25.70 26.68 -5.45
C ALA A 214 25.20 27.42 -6.69
N GLU A 215 25.29 26.79 -7.87
CA GLU A 215 24.98 27.42 -9.16
C GLU A 215 23.61 27.00 -9.75
N ASN A 216 23.03 25.90 -9.30
CA ASN A 216 21.85 25.27 -9.91
C ASN A 216 20.74 24.98 -8.90
N SER A 217 19.54 24.73 -9.42
CA SER A 217 18.39 24.31 -8.60
C SER A 217 18.55 22.90 -8.03
N VAL A 218 17.85 22.64 -6.92
CA VAL A 218 17.83 21.31 -6.30
C VAL A 218 17.31 20.22 -7.25
N VAL A 219 16.36 20.57 -8.10
CA VAL A 219 15.81 19.64 -9.12
C VAL A 219 16.88 19.24 -10.14
N GLU A 220 17.65 20.20 -10.64
CA GLU A 220 18.75 19.92 -11.56
C GLU A 220 19.87 19.12 -10.87
N TYR A 221 20.14 19.44 -9.60
CA TYR A 221 21.08 18.66 -8.79
C TYR A 221 20.66 17.19 -8.67
N MET A 222 19.37 16.92 -8.37
CA MET A 222 18.86 15.53 -8.28
C MET A 222 19.04 14.77 -9.60
N LYS A 223 18.81 15.41 -10.75
CA LYS A 223 19.06 14.79 -12.06
C LYS A 223 20.52 14.46 -12.24
N LYS A 224 21.42 15.38 -11.90
CA LYS A 224 22.85 15.18 -12.00
C LYS A 224 23.32 14.06 -11.07
N ALA A 225 22.86 14.03 -9.81
CA ALA A 225 23.21 12.99 -8.84
C ALA A 225 22.78 11.59 -9.34
N GLU A 226 21.56 11.46 -9.88
CA GLU A 226 21.06 10.20 -10.45
C GLU A 226 21.93 9.76 -11.64
N THR A 227 22.30 10.67 -12.54
CA THR A 227 23.18 10.40 -13.68
C THR A 227 24.57 9.94 -13.22
N ARG A 228 25.18 10.65 -12.24
CA ARG A 228 26.50 10.31 -11.71
C ARG A 228 26.53 8.92 -11.04
N LEU A 229 25.49 8.58 -10.29
CA LEU A 229 25.37 7.24 -9.69
C LEU A 229 25.32 6.12 -10.75
N GLU A 230 24.62 6.35 -11.86
CA GLU A 230 24.54 5.37 -12.94
C GLU A 230 25.86 5.31 -13.73
N GLU A 231 26.53 6.44 -13.95
CA GLU A 231 27.87 6.47 -14.57
C GLU A 231 28.90 5.67 -13.76
N GLU A 232 28.93 5.83 -12.43
CA GLU A 232 29.86 5.06 -11.58
C GLU A 232 29.53 3.57 -11.59
N LYS A 233 28.25 3.20 -11.59
CA LYS A 233 27.84 1.81 -11.73
C LYS A 233 28.28 1.21 -13.06
N ASN A 234 28.10 1.95 -14.16
CA ASN A 234 28.54 1.53 -15.48
C ASN A 234 30.07 1.41 -15.53
N ARG A 235 30.80 2.29 -14.86
CA ARG A 235 32.27 2.27 -14.79
C ARG A 235 32.80 0.98 -14.18
N VAL A 236 32.14 0.46 -13.17
CA VAL A 236 32.48 -0.85 -12.59
C VAL A 236 32.34 -1.96 -13.65
N GLY A 237 31.24 -1.97 -14.39
CA GLY A 237 31.04 -2.96 -15.47
C GLY A 237 32.05 -2.89 -16.61
N LEU A 238 32.61 -1.71 -16.87
CA LEU A 238 33.52 -1.50 -17.99
C LEU A 238 34.96 -1.94 -17.69
N TYR A 239 35.52 -1.54 -16.55
CA TYR A 239 36.95 -1.75 -16.29
C TYR A 239 37.37 -1.92 -14.85
N LEU A 240 36.47 -1.83 -13.86
CA LEU A 240 36.81 -2.07 -12.45
C LEU A 240 36.50 -3.51 -12.05
N HIS A 241 37.04 -3.93 -10.92
CA HIS A 241 36.72 -5.24 -10.35
C HIS A 241 35.31 -5.22 -9.71
N PRO A 242 34.47 -6.28 -9.87
CA PRO A 242 33.09 -6.31 -9.36
C PRO A 242 32.96 -6.05 -7.86
N ASP A 243 33.92 -6.47 -7.03
CA ASP A 243 33.88 -6.31 -5.57
C ASP A 243 33.82 -4.85 -5.13
N ILE A 244 34.32 -3.90 -5.96
CA ILE A 244 34.28 -2.46 -5.63
C ILE A 244 32.87 -1.86 -5.69
N MET A 245 31.92 -2.55 -6.32
CA MET A 245 30.55 -2.03 -6.56
C MET A 245 29.91 -1.49 -5.26
N ASN A 246 29.85 -2.30 -4.23
CA ASN A 246 29.19 -1.92 -2.98
C ASN A 246 29.94 -0.77 -2.24
N PRO A 247 31.26 -0.81 -2.00
CA PRO A 247 31.96 0.29 -1.37
C PRO A 247 31.93 1.58 -2.22
N LEU A 248 32.02 1.49 -3.54
CA LEU A 248 31.93 2.66 -4.43
C LEU A 248 30.55 3.30 -4.36
N MET A 249 29.47 2.52 -4.52
CA MET A 249 28.11 3.05 -4.44
C MET A 249 27.82 3.64 -3.06
N LYS A 250 28.30 3.02 -1.98
CA LYS A 250 28.17 3.58 -0.62
C LYS A 250 28.85 4.94 -0.52
N THR A 251 30.09 5.08 -1.03
CA THR A 251 30.83 6.35 -1.01
C THR A 251 30.13 7.43 -1.84
N CYS A 252 29.64 7.07 -3.04
CA CYS A 252 28.91 8.01 -3.89
C CYS A 252 27.57 8.44 -3.25
N LEU A 253 26.82 7.51 -2.64
CA LEU A 253 25.57 7.83 -1.94
C LEU A 253 25.82 8.72 -0.71
N GLU A 254 26.90 8.49 0.02
CA GLU A 254 27.28 9.33 1.15
C GLU A 254 27.46 10.79 0.71
N VAL A 255 28.23 11.02 -0.34
CA VAL A 255 28.58 12.38 -0.80
C VAL A 255 27.43 13.02 -1.60
N LEU A 256 26.89 12.31 -2.61
CA LEU A 256 25.90 12.90 -3.51
C LEU A 256 24.48 12.98 -2.93
N VAL A 257 24.16 12.14 -1.94
CA VAL A 257 22.80 12.08 -1.41
C VAL A 257 22.74 12.40 0.08
N SER A 258 23.57 11.73 0.91
CA SER A 258 23.46 11.86 2.37
C SER A 258 23.92 13.23 2.86
N GLU A 259 25.05 13.76 2.36
CA GLU A 259 25.56 15.10 2.75
C GLU A 259 24.58 16.22 2.30
N HIS A 260 23.86 16.07 1.21
CA HIS A 260 22.88 17.02 0.69
C HIS A 260 21.42 16.71 1.10
N SER A 261 21.18 15.68 1.91
CA SER A 261 19.82 15.27 2.31
C SER A 261 19.01 16.36 3.02
N PRO A 262 19.58 17.29 3.83
CA PRO A 262 18.80 18.39 4.40
C PRO A 262 18.21 19.31 3.31
N LEU A 263 19.01 19.65 2.30
CA LEU A 263 18.58 20.49 1.18
C LEU A 263 17.46 19.84 0.37
N LEU A 264 17.60 18.53 0.08
CA LEU A 264 16.58 17.76 -0.62
C LEU A 264 15.27 17.72 0.17
N ARG A 265 15.35 17.53 1.48
CA ARG A 265 14.17 17.51 2.36
C ARG A 265 13.44 18.84 2.42
N ASP A 266 14.15 19.96 2.36
CA ASP A 266 13.53 21.28 2.38
C ASP A 266 12.79 21.57 1.06
N GLU A 267 13.32 21.14 -0.07
CA GLU A 267 12.68 21.25 -1.38
C GLU A 267 11.43 20.35 -1.50
N PHE A 268 11.32 19.29 -0.72
CA PHE A 268 10.19 18.34 -0.79
C PHE A 268 8.83 19.03 -0.64
N GLN A 269 8.70 19.99 0.28
CA GLN A 269 7.45 20.73 0.47
C GLN A 269 7.07 21.53 -0.75
N VAL A 270 8.05 22.18 -1.40
CA VAL A 270 7.84 22.99 -2.61
C VAL A 270 7.37 22.10 -3.77
N LEU A 271 7.97 20.93 -3.91
CA LEU A 271 7.59 19.94 -4.93
C LEU A 271 6.17 19.39 -4.71
N LEU A 272 5.77 19.16 -3.45
CA LEU A 272 4.41 18.75 -3.09
C LEU A 272 3.39 19.86 -3.41
N ASP A 273 3.68 21.11 -3.03
CA ASP A 273 2.78 22.24 -3.23
C ASP A 273 2.53 22.52 -4.73
N HIS A 274 3.52 22.23 -5.60
CA HIS A 274 3.44 22.38 -7.05
C HIS A 274 3.08 21.07 -7.80
N ASN A 275 2.80 20.01 -7.08
CA ASN A 275 2.45 18.67 -7.64
C ASN A 275 3.45 18.15 -8.69
N ARG A 276 4.77 18.31 -8.43
CA ARG A 276 5.88 17.90 -9.29
C ARG A 276 6.17 16.41 -9.16
N GLN A 277 5.31 15.55 -9.72
CA GLN A 277 5.36 14.08 -9.54
C GLN A 277 6.69 13.44 -9.95
N ASP A 278 7.24 13.80 -11.11
CA ASP A 278 8.50 13.23 -11.61
C ASP A 278 9.69 13.56 -10.70
N ASP A 279 9.72 14.77 -10.16
CA ASP A 279 10.80 15.21 -9.28
C ASP A 279 10.66 14.61 -7.88
N LEU A 280 9.42 14.44 -7.40
CA LEU A 280 9.13 13.69 -6.17
C LEU A 280 9.55 12.22 -6.30
N ALA A 281 9.27 11.59 -7.43
CA ALA A 281 9.71 10.21 -7.71
C ALA A 281 11.24 10.10 -7.73
N ARG A 282 11.92 11.08 -8.32
CA ARG A 282 13.39 11.14 -8.33
C ARG A 282 13.96 11.30 -6.93
N MET A 283 13.40 12.22 -6.15
CA MET A 283 13.79 12.45 -4.76
C MET A 283 13.61 11.18 -3.92
N TYR A 284 12.47 10.50 -4.08
CA TYR A 284 12.21 9.22 -3.42
C TYR A 284 13.28 8.18 -3.78
N ARG A 285 13.57 7.97 -5.09
CA ARG A 285 14.59 7.00 -5.53
C ARG A 285 15.99 7.28 -4.98
N LEU A 286 16.35 8.56 -4.84
CA LEU A 286 17.65 8.94 -4.27
C LEU A 286 17.68 8.71 -2.76
N LEU A 287 16.68 9.19 -2.01
CA LEU A 287 16.66 9.13 -0.56
C LEU A 287 16.34 7.73 -0.01
N ALA A 288 15.66 6.89 -0.78
CA ALA A 288 15.41 5.49 -0.43
C ALA A 288 16.71 4.66 -0.32
N ARG A 289 17.80 5.12 -0.95
CA ARG A 289 19.10 4.43 -0.94
C ARG A 289 19.95 4.72 0.29
N ILE A 290 19.55 5.67 1.13
CA ILE A 290 20.29 6.05 2.36
C ILE A 290 19.48 5.71 3.59
N ALA A 291 20.18 5.42 4.69
CA ALA A 291 19.55 5.11 5.96
C ALA A 291 18.73 6.31 6.47
N ASN A 292 17.49 6.06 6.91
CA ASN A 292 16.55 7.07 7.43
C ASN A 292 16.29 8.25 6.48
N GLY A 293 16.50 8.06 5.17
CA GLY A 293 16.30 9.11 4.16
C GLY A 293 14.83 9.50 4.00
N LEU A 294 13.90 8.55 4.11
CA LEU A 294 12.48 8.73 3.83
C LEU A 294 11.64 9.20 5.02
N GLU A 295 12.06 8.94 6.26
CA GLU A 295 11.25 9.25 7.45
C GLU A 295 10.82 10.73 7.55
N PRO A 296 11.72 11.72 7.34
CA PRO A 296 11.31 13.12 7.34
C PRO A 296 10.35 13.49 6.20
N LEU A 297 10.44 12.80 5.05
CA LEU A 297 9.53 13.01 3.93
C LEU A 297 8.13 12.51 4.26
N ARG A 298 8.02 11.35 4.88
CA ARG A 298 6.75 10.77 5.32
C ARG A 298 6.03 11.70 6.30
N THR A 299 6.73 12.25 7.27
CA THR A 299 6.16 13.20 8.23
C THR A 299 5.64 14.47 7.55
N ARG A 300 6.43 15.04 6.63
CA ARG A 300 6.00 16.22 5.86
C ARG A 300 4.84 15.91 4.92
N PHE A 301 4.86 14.74 4.28
CA PHE A 301 3.77 14.25 3.42
C PHE A 301 2.47 14.12 4.21
N GLU A 302 2.49 13.45 5.38
CA GLU A 302 1.32 13.32 6.26
C GLU A 302 0.74 14.68 6.65
N ALA A 303 1.59 15.61 7.06
CA ALA A 303 1.17 16.97 7.41
C ALA A 303 0.57 17.73 6.21
N HIS A 304 1.17 17.58 5.02
CA HIS A 304 0.67 18.20 3.78
C HIS A 304 -0.69 17.65 3.38
N VAL A 305 -0.86 16.33 3.35
CA VAL A 305 -2.15 15.67 3.02
C VAL A 305 -3.23 16.05 4.02
N ARG A 306 -2.91 16.07 5.31
CA ARG A 306 -3.84 16.52 6.36
C ARG A 306 -4.30 17.95 6.12
N LYS A 307 -3.38 18.86 5.82
CA LYS A 307 -3.70 20.27 5.52
C LYS A 307 -4.58 20.37 4.27
N ALA A 308 -4.27 19.65 3.21
CA ALA A 308 -5.05 19.63 1.98
C ALA A 308 -6.48 19.11 2.23
N GLY A 309 -6.62 18.01 2.98
CA GLY A 309 -7.92 17.45 3.36
C GLY A 309 -8.77 18.41 4.19
N LEU A 310 -8.17 19.03 5.20
CA LEU A 310 -8.87 20.05 6.01
C LEU A 310 -9.31 21.25 5.16
N SER A 311 -8.46 21.72 4.25
CA SER A 311 -8.78 22.84 3.34
C SER A 311 -9.91 22.47 2.37
N ALA A 312 -9.95 21.24 1.85
CA ALA A 312 -11.03 20.77 0.99
C ALA A 312 -12.38 20.75 1.74
N VAL A 313 -12.38 20.25 2.97
CA VAL A 313 -13.60 20.25 3.81
C VAL A 313 -14.00 21.67 4.20
N ASP A 314 -13.07 22.56 4.47
CA ASP A 314 -13.34 23.96 4.83
C ASP A 314 -14.08 24.73 3.72
N LYS A 315 -13.76 24.47 2.45
CA LYS A 315 -14.45 25.06 1.30
C LYS A 315 -15.93 24.64 1.25
N VAL A 316 -16.21 23.37 1.58
CA VAL A 316 -17.56 22.80 1.56
C VAL A 316 -18.34 23.18 2.83
N ALA A 317 -17.67 23.33 3.97
CA ALA A 317 -18.29 23.67 5.26
C ALA A 317 -18.95 25.05 5.31
N SER A 318 -18.66 25.94 4.35
CA SER A 318 -19.26 27.26 4.25
C SER A 318 -20.76 27.27 3.97
N GLU A 319 -21.35 26.12 3.55
CA GLU A 319 -22.79 25.97 3.25
C GLU A 319 -23.69 25.77 4.50
N GLY A 320 -23.12 25.77 5.71
CA GLY A 320 -23.87 25.72 6.97
C GLY A 320 -24.60 24.40 7.25
N ASP A 321 -25.73 24.48 7.96
CA ASP A 321 -26.53 23.30 8.40
C ASP A 321 -27.13 22.46 7.26
N ASN A 322 -27.16 22.97 6.05
CA ASN A 322 -27.70 22.30 4.85
C ASN A 322 -26.62 21.67 3.96
N LEU A 323 -25.47 21.30 4.52
CA LEU A 323 -24.40 20.63 3.77
C LEU A 323 -24.92 19.38 3.05
N ASP A 324 -24.76 19.33 1.72
CA ASP A 324 -25.10 18.15 0.92
C ASP A 324 -24.12 17.00 1.23
N PRO A 325 -24.63 15.82 1.64
CA PRO A 325 -23.80 14.66 1.94
C PRO A 325 -22.89 14.24 0.78
N LYS A 326 -23.37 14.39 -0.47
CA LYS A 326 -22.60 14.05 -1.66
C LYS A 326 -21.38 14.96 -1.79
N THR A 327 -21.58 16.26 -1.75
CA THR A 327 -20.50 17.25 -1.88
C THR A 327 -19.42 17.07 -0.80
N TYR A 328 -19.83 16.69 0.41
CA TYR A 328 -18.89 16.39 1.49
C TYR A 328 -18.04 15.14 1.21
N VAL A 329 -18.69 14.03 0.82
CA VAL A 329 -17.98 12.76 0.55
C VAL A 329 -17.10 12.88 -0.69
N ASP A 330 -17.57 13.56 -1.74
CA ASP A 330 -16.80 13.79 -2.97
C ASP A 330 -15.51 14.59 -2.66
N ALA A 331 -15.57 15.61 -1.79
CA ALA A 331 -14.39 16.37 -1.38
C ALA A 331 -13.36 15.50 -0.63
N LEU A 332 -13.79 14.55 0.21
CA LEU A 332 -12.91 13.62 0.89
C LEU A 332 -12.25 12.64 -0.10
N LEU A 333 -13.03 12.13 -1.03
CA LEU A 333 -12.58 11.17 -2.05
C LEU A 333 -11.61 11.79 -3.05
N GLU A 334 -11.82 13.04 -3.45
CA GLU A 334 -10.93 13.75 -4.37
C GLU A 334 -9.52 13.85 -3.78
N VAL A 335 -9.41 14.28 -2.52
CA VAL A 335 -8.12 14.36 -1.82
C VAL A 335 -7.48 12.98 -1.68
N HIS A 336 -8.24 11.98 -1.24
CA HIS A 336 -7.71 10.63 -1.11
C HIS A 336 -7.18 10.08 -2.45
N THR A 337 -7.96 10.20 -3.51
CA THR A 337 -7.60 9.69 -4.85
C THR A 337 -6.37 10.38 -5.41
N GLN A 338 -6.27 11.70 -5.23
CA GLN A 338 -5.12 12.48 -5.67
C GLN A 338 -3.83 12.00 -5.01
N TYR A 339 -3.83 11.86 -3.67
CA TYR A 339 -2.62 11.48 -2.94
C TYR A 339 -2.34 9.98 -2.97
N GLN A 340 -3.37 9.12 -3.12
CA GLN A 340 -3.14 7.70 -3.38
C GLN A 340 -2.40 7.51 -4.72
N LYS A 341 -2.86 8.20 -5.76
CA LYS A 341 -2.17 8.20 -7.06
C LYS A 341 -0.73 8.68 -6.95
N LEU A 342 -0.48 9.75 -6.18
CA LEU A 342 0.87 10.25 -5.94
C LEU A 342 1.74 9.20 -5.22
N VAL A 343 1.21 8.50 -4.23
CA VAL A 343 1.93 7.42 -3.53
C VAL A 343 2.27 6.28 -4.48
N ASP A 344 1.33 5.88 -5.32
CA ASP A 344 1.54 4.77 -6.26
C ASP A 344 2.55 5.12 -7.35
N GLU A 345 2.47 6.31 -7.95
CA GLU A 345 3.30 6.72 -9.08
C GLU A 345 4.66 7.28 -8.65
N ALA A 346 4.70 8.14 -7.62
CA ALA A 346 5.95 8.80 -7.22
C ALA A 346 6.71 8.03 -6.14
N PHE A 347 6.03 7.36 -5.22
CA PHE A 347 6.66 6.65 -4.10
C PHE A 347 6.57 5.12 -4.22
N ALA A 348 6.27 4.62 -5.43
CA ALA A 348 6.22 3.20 -5.78
C ALA A 348 5.34 2.35 -4.82
N GLY A 349 4.27 2.93 -4.27
CA GLY A 349 3.37 2.25 -3.35
C GLY A 349 4.02 1.85 -2.00
N GLU A 350 5.06 2.53 -1.57
CA GLU A 350 5.80 2.20 -0.35
C GLU A 350 4.89 2.21 0.87
N SER A 351 4.91 1.14 1.64
CA SER A 351 3.96 0.86 2.73
C SER A 351 3.86 1.95 3.80
N GLU A 352 4.97 2.59 4.14
CA GLU A 352 5.00 3.64 5.15
C GLU A 352 4.45 4.98 4.62
N PHE A 353 4.56 5.27 3.30
CA PHE A 353 3.85 6.40 2.70
C PHE A 353 2.35 6.14 2.62
N VAL A 354 1.92 4.90 2.30
CA VAL A 354 0.50 4.51 2.38
C VAL A 354 -0.02 4.69 3.81
N ARG A 355 0.75 4.29 4.81
CA ARG A 355 0.41 4.49 6.22
C ARG A 355 0.30 5.96 6.60
N SER A 356 1.21 6.81 6.11
CA SER A 356 1.15 8.26 6.33
C SER A 356 -0.09 8.88 5.68
N LEU A 357 -0.46 8.41 4.49
CA LEU A 357 -1.71 8.78 3.82
C LEU A 357 -2.92 8.36 4.67
N ASP A 358 -2.96 7.11 5.13
CA ASP A 358 -4.04 6.58 5.97
C ASP A 358 -4.20 7.38 7.27
N ASN A 359 -3.08 7.75 7.93
CA ASN A 359 -3.09 8.58 9.14
C ASN A 359 -3.67 9.97 8.87
N ALA A 360 -3.22 10.61 7.80
CA ALA A 360 -3.73 11.92 7.40
C ALA A 360 -5.23 11.87 7.08
N CYS A 361 -5.68 10.86 6.33
CA CYS A 361 -7.07 10.65 5.99
C CYS A 361 -7.93 10.43 7.23
N LYS A 362 -7.47 9.58 8.15
CA LYS A 362 -8.14 9.35 9.44
C LYS A 362 -8.31 10.65 10.22
N GLU A 363 -7.30 11.53 10.21
CA GLU A 363 -7.36 12.80 10.93
C GLU A 363 -8.38 13.77 10.30
N PHE A 364 -8.29 14.05 8.98
CA PHE A 364 -9.19 15.04 8.37
C PHE A 364 -10.63 14.52 8.16
N VAL A 365 -10.87 13.20 8.10
CA VAL A 365 -12.23 12.64 8.02
C VAL A 365 -12.96 12.79 9.35
N ASN A 366 -12.29 12.61 10.49
CA ASN A 366 -12.92 12.62 11.80
C ASN A 366 -12.83 13.95 12.53
N ARG A 367 -11.84 14.81 12.23
CA ARG A 367 -11.55 16.07 12.95
C ARG A 367 -11.42 17.23 11.98
N ASN A 368 -12.57 17.81 11.62
CA ASN A 368 -12.67 18.94 10.69
C ASN A 368 -13.74 19.93 11.14
N LYS A 369 -13.95 21.03 10.38
CA LYS A 369 -14.97 22.05 10.73
C LYS A 369 -16.40 21.51 10.77
N VAL A 370 -16.72 20.54 9.93
CA VAL A 370 -18.04 19.87 9.88
C VAL A 370 -18.18 18.89 11.02
N CYS A 371 -17.09 18.19 11.34
CA CYS A 371 -17.00 17.15 12.36
C CYS A 371 -16.08 17.58 13.50
N LYS A 372 -16.62 18.30 14.47
CA LYS A 372 -15.88 18.74 15.67
C LYS A 372 -15.44 17.52 16.48
N THR A 373 -14.45 17.71 17.36
CA THR A 373 -13.98 16.62 18.24
C THR A 373 -15.14 16.03 19.02
N GLY A 374 -15.38 14.72 18.88
CA GLY A 374 -16.53 14.00 19.46
C GLY A 374 -17.84 14.12 18.67
N SER A 375 -17.84 14.76 17.48
CA SER A 375 -19.00 14.84 16.60
C SER A 375 -19.18 13.54 15.81
N THR A 376 -20.45 13.13 15.69
CA THR A 376 -20.90 11.97 14.91
C THR A 376 -21.30 12.37 13.48
N ARG A 377 -20.95 13.58 13.03
CA ARG A 377 -21.46 14.16 11.79
C ARG A 377 -20.89 13.48 10.52
N SER A 378 -19.61 13.13 10.49
CA SER A 378 -18.99 12.50 9.33
C SER A 378 -19.59 11.12 9.01
N PRO A 379 -19.72 10.19 9.96
CA PRO A 379 -20.40 8.92 9.71
C PRO A 379 -21.90 9.08 9.39
N GLU A 380 -22.59 10.07 9.93
CA GLU A 380 -23.97 10.40 9.57
C GLU A 380 -24.08 10.83 8.10
N LEU A 381 -23.20 11.75 7.64
CA LEU A 381 -23.19 12.23 6.25
C LEU A 381 -22.87 11.09 5.29
N LEU A 382 -21.91 10.23 5.62
CA LEU A 382 -21.58 9.07 4.80
C LEU A 382 -22.76 8.11 4.68
N ALA A 383 -23.48 7.84 5.78
CA ALA A 383 -24.69 7.00 5.77
C ALA A 383 -25.80 7.62 4.91
N LYS A 384 -26.01 8.95 5.00
CA LYS A 384 -26.98 9.68 4.16
C LYS A 384 -26.62 9.65 2.68
N TYR A 385 -25.34 9.78 2.34
CA TYR A 385 -24.88 9.67 0.96
C TYR A 385 -25.14 8.25 0.42
N THR A 386 -24.78 7.22 1.20
CA THR A 386 -25.05 5.82 0.85
C THR A 386 -26.56 5.56 0.64
N ASP A 387 -27.41 6.10 1.51
CA ASP A 387 -28.86 6.01 1.40
C ASP A 387 -29.38 6.67 0.10
N ALA A 388 -28.84 7.83 -0.24
CA ALA A 388 -29.23 8.53 -1.46
C ALA A 388 -28.87 7.76 -2.74
N LEU A 389 -27.72 7.06 -2.75
CA LEU A 389 -27.30 6.22 -3.87
C LEU A 389 -28.15 4.95 -4.02
N LEU A 390 -28.55 4.35 -2.91
CA LEU A 390 -29.30 3.09 -2.89
C LEU A 390 -30.83 3.28 -3.05
N LYS A 391 -31.32 4.53 -3.12
CA LYS A 391 -32.75 4.83 -3.39
C LYS A 391 -33.11 4.85 -4.85
N LYS A 392 -34.30 4.32 -5.20
CA LYS A 392 -34.92 4.46 -6.54
C LYS A 392 -35.01 5.93 -6.95
N GLY A 393 -34.54 6.24 -8.16
CA GLY A 393 -34.58 7.60 -8.71
C GLY A 393 -33.30 8.40 -8.47
N ALA A 394 -32.27 7.84 -7.83
CA ALA A 394 -30.90 8.29 -8.06
C ALA A 394 -30.68 8.27 -9.58
N LYS A 395 -30.24 9.40 -10.19
CA LYS A 395 -29.99 9.50 -11.64
C LYS A 395 -29.24 8.24 -12.05
N SER A 396 -29.84 7.45 -12.96
CA SER A 396 -29.44 6.10 -13.31
C SER A 396 -27.95 6.06 -13.66
N ALA A 397 -27.12 5.73 -12.67
CA ALA A 397 -25.80 5.21 -12.93
C ALA A 397 -26.00 3.80 -13.49
N GLU A 398 -25.26 3.43 -14.49
CA GLU A 398 -25.17 2.04 -14.91
C GLU A 398 -24.74 1.20 -13.70
N GLU A 399 -25.13 -0.07 -13.64
CA GLU A 399 -24.89 -0.95 -12.48
C GLU A 399 -23.40 -1.00 -12.08
N ALA A 400 -22.52 -0.92 -13.09
CA ALA A 400 -21.06 -0.83 -12.88
C ALA A 400 -20.62 0.48 -12.18
N ASP A 401 -21.28 1.61 -12.48
CA ASP A 401 -20.99 2.89 -11.83
C ASP A 401 -21.41 2.89 -10.37
N LEU A 402 -22.55 2.24 -10.06
CA LEU A 402 -23.03 2.10 -8.70
C LEU A 402 -22.06 1.26 -7.85
N GLU A 403 -21.56 0.16 -8.37
CA GLU A 403 -20.59 -0.69 -7.69
C GLU A 403 -19.29 0.08 -7.38
N ASN A 404 -18.77 0.85 -8.33
CA ASN A 404 -17.62 1.72 -8.13
C ASN A 404 -17.88 2.77 -7.03
N MET A 405 -19.06 3.38 -7.00
CA MET A 405 -19.44 4.32 -5.94
C MET A 405 -19.49 3.63 -4.56
N LEU A 406 -19.98 2.38 -4.49
CA LEU A 406 -19.96 1.61 -3.24
C LEU A 406 -18.53 1.33 -2.77
N VAL A 407 -17.59 1.03 -3.67
CA VAL A 407 -16.17 0.88 -3.33
C VAL A 407 -15.60 2.20 -2.78
N GLN A 408 -15.92 3.33 -3.40
CA GLN A 408 -15.49 4.65 -2.93
C GLN A 408 -16.05 4.96 -1.53
N ILE A 409 -17.32 4.62 -1.27
CA ILE A 409 -17.90 4.74 0.09
C ILE A 409 -17.09 3.94 1.10
N MET A 410 -16.70 2.71 0.76
CA MET A 410 -15.90 1.87 1.64
C MET A 410 -14.50 2.43 1.88
N THR A 411 -13.93 3.15 0.92
CA THR A 411 -12.67 3.87 1.11
C THR A 411 -12.79 4.92 2.22
N VAL A 412 -13.83 5.76 2.20
CA VAL A 412 -14.08 6.74 3.28
C VAL A 412 -14.43 6.04 4.59
N PHE A 413 -15.25 5.00 4.53
CA PHE A 413 -15.66 4.21 5.70
C PHE A 413 -14.48 3.57 6.44
N LYS A 414 -13.42 3.19 5.73
CA LYS A 414 -12.16 2.68 6.32
C LYS A 414 -11.61 3.64 7.39
N TYR A 415 -11.71 4.94 7.14
CA TYR A 415 -11.14 5.99 8.00
C TYR A 415 -12.09 6.47 9.11
N ILE A 416 -13.39 6.17 9.04
CA ILE A 416 -14.37 6.52 10.07
C ILE A 416 -13.99 5.84 11.40
N GLU A 417 -13.88 6.63 12.48
CA GLU A 417 -13.65 6.12 13.83
C GLU A 417 -14.95 5.61 14.45
N ASP A 418 -16.03 6.41 14.39
CA ASP A 418 -17.35 6.11 14.97
C ASP A 418 -18.20 5.22 14.03
N LYS A 419 -17.74 3.98 13.78
CA LYS A 419 -18.43 3.03 12.90
C LYS A 419 -19.81 2.61 13.41
N ASP A 420 -20.02 2.64 14.73
CA ASP A 420 -21.32 2.40 15.38
C ASP A 420 -22.36 3.44 14.98
N VAL A 421 -21.96 4.71 14.85
CA VAL A 421 -22.83 5.79 14.36
C VAL A 421 -23.29 5.51 12.93
N PHE A 422 -22.34 5.20 12.03
CA PHE A 422 -22.69 4.82 10.66
C PHE A 422 -23.66 3.65 10.64
N GLN A 423 -23.41 2.59 11.44
CA GLN A 423 -24.25 1.40 11.51
C GLN A 423 -25.70 1.75 11.90
N LYS A 424 -25.88 2.59 12.91
CA LYS A 424 -27.23 2.97 13.40
C LYS A 424 -27.99 3.77 12.33
N PHE A 425 -27.35 4.77 11.73
CA PHE A 425 -27.96 5.55 10.65
C PHE A 425 -28.27 4.68 9.43
N TYR A 426 -27.29 3.89 8.97
CA TYR A 426 -27.46 3.02 7.82
C TYR A 426 -28.57 1.97 8.05
N SER A 427 -28.58 1.33 9.22
CA SER A 427 -29.60 0.35 9.59
C SER A 427 -31.01 0.94 9.55
N ARG A 428 -31.21 2.16 10.10
CA ARG A 428 -32.52 2.85 10.07
C ARG A 428 -32.93 3.21 8.65
N MET A 429 -32.01 3.69 7.82
CA MET A 429 -32.27 4.03 6.43
C MET A 429 -32.55 2.79 5.59
N LEU A 430 -31.79 1.70 5.76
CA LEU A 430 -32.05 0.41 5.13
C LEU A 430 -33.43 -0.13 5.50
N ALA A 431 -33.80 -0.10 6.78
CA ALA A 431 -35.12 -0.54 7.23
C ALA A 431 -36.25 0.19 6.49
N LYS A 432 -36.14 1.51 6.34
CA LYS A 432 -37.11 2.31 5.58
C LYS A 432 -37.12 1.97 4.08
N ARG A 433 -35.95 1.80 3.46
CA ARG A 433 -35.89 1.43 2.05
C ARG A 433 -36.52 0.07 1.78
N LEU A 434 -36.28 -0.90 2.65
CA LEU A 434 -36.83 -2.25 2.53
C LEU A 434 -38.36 -2.25 2.71
N VAL A 435 -38.88 -1.61 3.77
CA VAL A 435 -40.33 -1.53 4.06
C VAL A 435 -41.07 -0.77 2.96
N HIS A 436 -40.49 0.32 2.47
CA HIS A 436 -41.11 1.12 1.40
C HIS A 436 -40.84 0.63 -0.02
N THR A 437 -40.08 -0.45 -0.20
CA THR A 437 -39.66 -0.99 -1.51
C THR A 437 -39.02 0.09 -2.39
N SER A 438 -38.23 0.96 -1.77
CA SER A 438 -37.59 2.12 -2.40
C SER A 438 -36.11 1.91 -2.71
N SER A 439 -35.59 0.70 -2.54
CA SER A 439 -34.23 0.34 -2.95
C SER A 439 -34.10 0.24 -4.47
N THR A 440 -32.95 0.65 -5.01
CA THR A 440 -32.66 0.59 -6.45
C THR A 440 -32.68 -0.86 -6.95
N SER A 441 -31.96 -1.76 -6.28
CA SER A 441 -31.98 -3.21 -6.51
C SER A 441 -31.65 -3.97 -5.23
N ASP A 442 -32.11 -5.24 -5.15
CA ASP A 442 -31.76 -6.13 -4.03
C ASP A 442 -30.26 -6.50 -4.09
N ASP A 443 -29.65 -6.57 -5.27
CA ASP A 443 -28.23 -6.87 -5.49
C ASP A 443 -27.33 -5.76 -4.96
N ALA A 444 -27.67 -4.50 -5.20
CA ALA A 444 -26.91 -3.35 -4.68
C ALA A 444 -26.90 -3.30 -3.14
N GLU A 445 -28.05 -3.60 -2.51
CA GLU A 445 -28.12 -3.68 -1.05
C GLU A 445 -27.28 -4.85 -0.52
N THR A 446 -27.35 -6.00 -1.18
CA THR A 446 -26.56 -7.19 -0.83
C THR A 446 -25.07 -6.93 -0.97
N SER A 447 -24.64 -6.25 -2.07
CA SER A 447 -23.26 -5.85 -2.28
C SER A 447 -22.76 -4.93 -1.15
N MET A 448 -23.52 -3.91 -0.78
CA MET A 448 -23.14 -3.00 0.32
C MET A 448 -23.01 -3.74 1.66
N ILE A 449 -23.96 -4.62 1.99
CA ILE A 449 -23.91 -5.41 3.22
C ILE A 449 -22.70 -6.36 3.22
N SER A 450 -22.36 -6.94 2.07
CA SER A 450 -21.20 -7.82 1.92
C SER A 450 -19.88 -7.07 2.13
N LYS A 451 -19.74 -5.86 1.57
CA LYS A 451 -18.58 -4.98 1.78
C LYS A 451 -18.45 -4.55 3.26
N LEU A 452 -19.56 -4.22 3.91
CA LEU A 452 -19.56 -3.91 5.35
C LEU A 452 -19.16 -5.14 6.19
N LYS A 453 -19.58 -6.34 5.78
CA LYS A 453 -19.22 -7.59 6.45
C LYS A 453 -17.73 -7.89 6.30
N GLU A 454 -17.17 -7.67 5.13
CA GLU A 454 -15.73 -7.81 4.87
C GLU A 454 -14.91 -6.85 5.73
N ALA A 455 -15.34 -5.58 5.86
CA ALA A 455 -14.62 -4.55 6.59
C ALA A 455 -14.75 -4.66 8.11
N CYS A 456 -15.90 -5.09 8.65
CA CYS A 456 -16.22 -5.05 10.07
C CYS A 456 -16.63 -6.40 10.68
N GLY A 457 -16.74 -7.43 9.87
CA GLY A 457 -17.13 -8.77 10.32
C GLY A 457 -18.64 -9.01 10.44
N PHE A 458 -19.01 -10.24 10.79
CA PHE A 458 -20.39 -10.71 10.82
C PHE A 458 -21.24 -10.01 11.91
N GLU A 459 -20.68 -9.80 13.10
CA GLU A 459 -21.41 -9.17 14.23
C GLU A 459 -21.94 -7.78 13.86
N TYR A 460 -21.15 -7.00 13.11
CA TYR A 460 -21.54 -5.68 12.64
C TYR A 460 -22.72 -5.73 11.67
N THR A 461 -22.84 -6.76 10.84
CA THR A 461 -23.83 -6.85 9.76
C THR A 461 -24.99 -7.79 10.04
N ASN A 462 -24.95 -8.54 11.15
CA ASN A 462 -25.96 -9.55 11.49
C ASN A 462 -27.40 -8.99 11.43
N LYS A 463 -27.65 -7.84 12.07
CA LYS A 463 -28.98 -7.20 12.06
C LYS A 463 -29.41 -6.80 10.65
N LEU A 464 -28.50 -6.30 9.81
CA LEU A 464 -28.77 -5.91 8.44
C LEU A 464 -29.18 -7.13 7.58
N GLN A 465 -28.46 -8.24 7.72
CA GLN A 465 -28.77 -9.49 7.02
C GLN A 465 -30.13 -10.07 7.48
N ARG A 466 -30.42 -10.00 8.77
CA ARG A 466 -31.71 -10.45 9.28
C ARG A 466 -32.89 -9.63 8.74
N MET A 467 -32.74 -8.30 8.63
CA MET A 467 -33.76 -7.47 7.99
C MET A 467 -34.03 -7.90 6.54
N PHE A 468 -33.00 -8.23 5.79
CA PHE A 468 -33.15 -8.74 4.42
C PHE A 468 -33.86 -10.08 4.38
N GLN A 469 -33.50 -11.01 5.27
CA GLN A 469 -34.16 -12.32 5.37
C GLN A 469 -35.66 -12.18 5.72
N ASP A 470 -36.01 -11.30 6.66
CA ASP A 470 -37.41 -11.07 7.04
C ASP A 470 -38.25 -10.58 5.84
N ILE A 471 -37.69 -9.71 4.98
CA ILE A 471 -38.39 -9.26 3.77
C ILE A 471 -38.59 -10.39 2.77
N GLN A 472 -37.60 -11.27 2.56
CA GLN A 472 -37.75 -12.43 1.67
C GLN A 472 -38.80 -13.40 2.21
N ILE A 473 -38.72 -13.74 3.49
CA ILE A 473 -39.72 -14.59 4.17
C ILE A 473 -41.11 -13.98 4.07
N SER A 474 -41.21 -12.65 4.20
CA SER A 474 -42.51 -11.95 4.08
C SER A 474 -43.05 -12.00 2.67
N LYS A 475 -42.22 -11.94 1.61
CA LYS A 475 -42.67 -12.12 0.22
C LYS A 475 -43.30 -13.51 0.02
N ASP A 476 -42.66 -14.57 0.52
CA ASP A 476 -43.16 -15.94 0.43
C ASP A 476 -44.44 -16.13 1.28
N LEU A 477 -44.48 -15.49 2.46
CA LEU A 477 -45.67 -15.50 3.34
C LEU A 477 -46.86 -14.85 2.63
N ASN A 478 -46.69 -13.72 1.94
CA ASN A 478 -47.77 -13.07 1.21
C ASN A 478 -48.29 -13.96 0.06
N GLY A 479 -47.43 -14.72 -0.64
CA GLY A 479 -47.87 -15.71 -1.62
C GLY A 479 -48.78 -16.77 -1.01
N THR A 480 -48.32 -17.38 0.10
CA THR A 480 -49.11 -18.37 0.86
C THR A 480 -50.40 -17.81 1.44
N TYR A 481 -50.41 -16.54 1.82
CA TYR A 481 -51.63 -15.88 2.30
C TYR A 481 -52.63 -15.68 1.18
N LYS A 482 -52.24 -15.26 0.01
CA LYS A 482 -53.11 -15.12 -1.17
C LYS A 482 -53.75 -16.45 -1.57
N ASP A 483 -52.97 -17.53 -1.58
CA ASP A 483 -53.45 -18.88 -1.83
C ASP A 483 -54.47 -19.36 -0.77
N TRP A 484 -54.23 -19.00 0.50
CA TRP A 484 -55.20 -19.30 1.57
C TRP A 484 -56.44 -18.46 1.44
N GLN A 485 -56.32 -17.15 1.17
CA GLN A 485 -57.43 -16.22 0.99
C GLN A 485 -58.37 -16.65 -0.16
N SER A 486 -57.82 -17.10 -1.27
CA SER A 486 -58.61 -17.61 -2.41
C SER A 486 -59.40 -18.89 -2.15
N LYS A 487 -59.03 -19.64 -1.05
CA LYS A 487 -59.75 -20.84 -0.63
C LYS A 487 -60.83 -20.57 0.41
N VAL A 488 -60.72 -19.44 1.09
CA VAL A 488 -61.58 -19.10 2.26
C VAL A 488 -62.65 -18.08 1.86
N LEU A 489 -62.40 -17.22 0.89
CA LEU A 489 -63.32 -16.21 0.43
C LEU A 489 -64.04 -16.63 -0.86
N ASP A 490 -65.31 -16.30 -0.99
CA ASP A 490 -66.05 -16.46 -2.23
C ASP A 490 -65.61 -15.41 -3.26
N ASP A 491 -65.83 -15.67 -4.57
CA ASP A 491 -65.37 -14.81 -5.68
C ASP A 491 -65.87 -13.37 -5.59
N ASP A 492 -67.05 -13.13 -5.02
CA ASP A 492 -67.63 -11.79 -4.84
C ASP A 492 -67.00 -11.03 -3.68
N ASP A 493 -66.65 -11.72 -2.60
CA ASP A 493 -65.95 -11.15 -1.45
C ASP A 493 -64.47 -10.91 -1.79
N LEU A 494 -63.89 -11.75 -2.65
CA LEU A 494 -62.54 -11.58 -3.15
C LEU A 494 -62.38 -10.32 -4.02
N LYS A 495 -63.37 -10.01 -4.85
CA LYS A 495 -63.41 -8.81 -5.70
C LYS A 495 -63.55 -7.51 -4.95
N LYS A 496 -64.20 -7.56 -3.77
CA LYS A 496 -64.39 -6.42 -2.84
C LYS A 496 -63.28 -6.26 -1.86
N ALA A 497 -62.45 -7.32 -1.62
CA ALA A 497 -61.39 -7.30 -0.65
C ALA A 497 -60.25 -6.39 -1.05
N VAL A 498 -59.68 -5.71 -0.07
CA VAL A 498 -58.41 -4.98 -0.23
C VAL A 498 -57.33 -5.98 -0.50
N ASP A 499 -56.40 -5.73 -1.48
CA ASP A 499 -55.22 -6.53 -1.75
C ASP A 499 -54.02 -6.05 -0.86
N PRO A 500 -53.79 -6.62 0.31
CA PRO A 500 -52.76 -6.19 1.21
C PRO A 500 -51.44 -6.93 0.95
N SER A 501 -50.32 -6.26 1.25
CA SER A 501 -49.02 -6.88 1.38
C SER A 501 -48.51 -6.68 2.78
N TYR A 502 -48.12 -7.76 3.47
CA TYR A 502 -47.65 -7.74 4.83
C TYR A 502 -46.18 -8.00 4.92
N TYR A 503 -45.45 -7.20 5.70
CA TYR A 503 -44.06 -7.45 6.08
C TYR A 503 -44.02 -7.83 7.56
N VAL A 504 -43.61 -9.06 7.85
CA VAL A 504 -43.46 -9.55 9.22
C VAL A 504 -42.01 -9.42 9.62
N LEU A 505 -41.74 -8.55 10.57
CA LEU A 505 -40.43 -8.10 10.97
C LEU A 505 -40.05 -8.68 12.33
N GLY A 506 -38.84 -9.27 12.47
CA GLY A 506 -38.38 -9.87 13.69
C GLY A 506 -38.00 -8.81 14.75
N THR A 507 -38.59 -8.88 15.95
CA THR A 507 -38.30 -7.97 17.05
C THR A 507 -36.80 -8.01 17.41
N GLY A 508 -36.19 -6.85 17.66
CA GLY A 508 -34.79 -6.70 18.06
C GLY A 508 -33.78 -6.58 16.91
N PHE A 509 -34.17 -6.90 15.66
CA PHE A 509 -33.31 -6.69 14.46
C PHE A 509 -33.61 -5.36 13.77
N TRP A 510 -34.87 -4.95 13.78
CA TRP A 510 -35.32 -3.73 13.11
C TRP A 510 -35.26 -2.53 14.05
N PRO A 511 -34.65 -1.42 13.62
CA PRO A 511 -34.58 -0.17 14.39
C PRO A 511 -35.91 0.63 14.28
N LEU A 512 -37.03 -0.06 14.45
CA LEU A 512 -38.35 0.47 14.29
C LEU A 512 -39.14 0.25 15.60
N THR A 513 -39.66 1.32 16.18
CA THR A 513 -40.48 1.29 17.38
C THR A 513 -41.89 1.75 17.06
N PRO A 514 -42.95 1.11 17.62
CA PRO A 514 -44.29 1.62 17.50
C PRO A 514 -44.37 3.03 18.10
N PRO A 515 -45.13 3.96 17.48
CA PRO A 515 -45.38 5.26 18.09
C PRO A 515 -46.18 5.11 19.35
N ASN A 516 -45.92 5.94 20.35
CA ASN A 516 -46.67 5.99 21.56
C ASN A 516 -47.94 6.84 21.37
N THR A 517 -48.80 6.45 20.43
CA THR A 517 -50.08 7.11 20.13
C THR A 517 -51.17 6.07 19.92
N ALA A 518 -52.37 6.38 20.37
CA ALA A 518 -53.53 5.59 20.03
C ALA A 518 -53.90 5.82 18.56
N PHE A 519 -54.34 4.77 17.86
CA PHE A 519 -54.88 4.87 16.54
C PHE A 519 -56.01 3.86 16.35
N ILE A 520 -57.11 4.34 15.80
CA ILE A 520 -58.26 3.52 15.43
C ILE A 520 -58.28 3.42 13.90
N PRO A 521 -57.92 2.24 13.34
CA PRO A 521 -57.94 2.04 11.89
C PRO A 521 -59.38 1.98 11.37
N PRO A 522 -59.66 2.38 10.10
CA PRO A 522 -60.96 2.20 9.46
C PRO A 522 -61.40 0.75 9.41
N GLN A 523 -62.70 0.49 9.46
CA GLN A 523 -63.30 -0.86 9.56
C GLN A 523 -62.82 -1.78 8.39
N ASP A 524 -62.69 -1.26 7.19
CA ASP A 524 -62.17 -2.03 6.01
C ASP A 524 -60.75 -2.56 6.26
N ILE A 525 -59.90 -1.77 6.95
CA ILE A 525 -58.55 -2.16 7.29
C ILE A 525 -58.59 -3.15 8.49
N VAL A 526 -59.47 -2.95 9.46
CA VAL A 526 -59.62 -3.87 10.60
C VAL A 526 -59.94 -5.28 10.10
N THR A 527 -60.91 -5.42 9.25
CA THR A 527 -61.31 -6.72 8.70
C THR A 527 -60.15 -7.38 7.93
N THR A 528 -59.37 -6.58 7.20
CA THR A 528 -58.26 -7.06 6.40
C THR A 528 -57.10 -7.58 7.26
N TYR A 529 -56.67 -6.84 8.31
CA TYR A 529 -55.57 -7.27 9.15
C TYR A 529 -55.95 -8.40 10.09
N GLU A 530 -57.21 -8.46 10.58
CA GLU A 530 -57.68 -9.57 11.44
C GLU A 530 -57.67 -10.90 10.69
N ARG A 531 -58.04 -10.90 9.38
CA ARG A 531 -57.90 -12.09 8.54
C ARG A 531 -56.49 -12.58 8.44
N PHE A 532 -55.54 -11.66 8.19
CA PHE A 532 -54.12 -12.02 8.17
C PHE A 532 -53.62 -12.50 9.53
N GLN A 533 -54.05 -11.86 10.62
CA GLN A 533 -53.68 -12.25 11.96
C GLN A 533 -54.13 -13.67 12.28
N LYS A 534 -55.36 -14.02 11.89
CA LYS A 534 -55.90 -15.39 12.04
C LYS A 534 -55.03 -16.40 11.27
N PHE A 535 -54.81 -16.14 9.99
CA PHE A 535 -53.93 -16.97 9.14
C PHE A 535 -52.53 -17.14 9.75
N TYR A 536 -51.95 -16.06 10.27
CA TYR A 536 -50.61 -16.09 10.82
C TYR A 536 -50.51 -16.89 12.09
N PHE A 537 -51.51 -16.75 13.01
CA PHE A 537 -51.52 -17.48 14.26
C PHE A 537 -51.84 -18.97 14.07
N ASP A 538 -52.67 -19.30 13.10
CA ASP A 538 -52.90 -20.70 12.72
C ASP A 538 -51.62 -21.39 12.26
N LYS A 539 -50.73 -20.64 11.61
CA LYS A 539 -49.46 -21.15 11.08
C LYS A 539 -48.31 -21.07 12.09
N HIS A 540 -48.37 -20.12 13.05
CA HIS A 540 -47.27 -19.80 13.97
C HIS A 540 -47.82 -19.63 15.42
N SER A 541 -47.80 -20.70 16.16
CA SER A 541 -48.21 -20.66 17.60
C SER A 541 -47.18 -19.93 18.45
N GLY A 542 -47.63 -19.22 19.48
CA GLY A 542 -46.77 -18.56 20.47
C GLY A 542 -46.12 -17.24 20.05
N ARG A 543 -46.49 -16.70 18.90
CA ARG A 543 -46.02 -15.39 18.44
C ARG A 543 -47.04 -14.29 18.67
N LYS A 544 -46.57 -13.04 18.85
CA LYS A 544 -47.39 -11.84 18.97
C LYS A 544 -47.10 -10.88 17.84
N LEU A 545 -48.11 -10.35 17.17
CA LEU A 545 -47.99 -9.29 16.18
C LEU A 545 -48.25 -7.93 16.77
N THR A 546 -47.45 -6.96 16.44
CA THR A 546 -47.63 -5.54 16.76
C THR A 546 -47.62 -4.74 15.47
N TRP A 547 -48.65 -3.93 15.24
CA TRP A 547 -48.81 -3.18 14.00
C TRP A 547 -48.04 -1.86 14.05
N LEU A 548 -47.24 -1.57 13.00
CA LEU A 548 -46.49 -0.33 12.84
C LEU A 548 -47.23 0.59 11.86
N TRP A 549 -48.33 1.14 12.28
CA TRP A 549 -49.24 1.94 11.45
C TRP A 549 -48.58 3.13 10.78
N GLN A 550 -47.60 3.76 11.42
CA GLN A 550 -46.83 4.90 10.88
C GLN A 550 -46.02 4.55 9.63
N LEU A 551 -45.72 3.28 9.41
CA LEU A 551 -44.96 2.80 8.24
C LEU A 551 -45.86 2.20 7.18
N CYS A 552 -47.16 2.02 7.47
CA CYS A 552 -48.12 1.50 6.52
C CYS A 552 -48.52 2.57 5.51
N LYS A 553 -48.76 2.15 4.28
CA LYS A 553 -49.21 2.99 3.18
C LYS A 553 -50.26 2.27 2.35
N GLY A 554 -51.15 3.03 1.75
CA GLY A 554 -52.17 2.48 0.86
C GLY A 554 -52.41 3.35 -0.38
N GLU A 555 -53.13 2.78 -1.33
CA GLU A 555 -53.59 3.48 -2.51
C GLU A 555 -55.10 3.71 -2.41
N VAL A 556 -55.52 4.99 -2.43
CA VAL A 556 -56.91 5.41 -2.39
C VAL A 556 -57.32 5.95 -3.74
N LYS A 557 -58.40 5.43 -4.34
CA LYS A 557 -58.96 5.92 -5.62
C LYS A 557 -59.93 7.05 -5.32
N ALA A 558 -59.74 8.19 -6.01
CA ALA A 558 -60.63 9.35 -5.88
C ALA A 558 -61.81 9.25 -6.89
N ASN A 559 -62.85 8.48 -6.52
CA ASN A 559 -64.03 8.27 -7.34
C ASN A 559 -64.96 9.48 -7.39
N TYR A 560 -64.81 10.47 -6.54
CA TYR A 560 -65.62 11.68 -6.44
C TYR A 560 -65.34 12.70 -7.54
N ILE A 561 -64.22 12.58 -8.25
CA ILE A 561 -63.82 13.50 -9.34
C ILE A 561 -64.41 13.04 -10.64
N LYS A 562 -65.56 13.65 -11.05
CA LYS A 562 -66.34 13.22 -12.22
C LYS A 562 -65.76 13.61 -13.60
N ASN A 563 -64.77 14.50 -13.63
CA ASN A 563 -64.26 15.08 -14.91
C ASN A 563 -63.07 14.33 -15.51
N THR A 564 -62.74 13.11 -15.06
CA THR A 564 -61.62 12.31 -15.54
C THR A 564 -62.11 10.95 -16.04
N ARG A 565 -61.57 10.47 -17.18
CA ARG A 565 -61.87 9.11 -17.70
C ARG A 565 -61.28 8.01 -16.78
N VAL A 566 -60.21 8.31 -16.06
CA VAL A 566 -59.55 7.40 -15.12
C VAL A 566 -59.48 8.12 -13.78
N PRO A 567 -59.91 7.50 -12.67
CA PRO A 567 -59.83 8.12 -11.35
C PRO A 567 -58.38 8.36 -10.92
N TYR A 568 -58.13 9.48 -10.23
CA TYR A 568 -56.84 9.71 -9.57
C TYR A 568 -56.63 8.68 -8.47
N THR A 569 -55.37 8.29 -8.31
CA THR A 569 -54.96 7.39 -7.24
C THR A 569 -53.99 8.14 -6.32
N PHE A 570 -54.33 8.25 -5.04
CA PHE A 570 -53.50 8.85 -4.03
C PHE A 570 -52.73 7.75 -3.28
N LEU A 571 -51.41 7.83 -3.28
CA LEU A 571 -50.58 7.03 -2.37
C LEU A 571 -50.48 7.79 -1.05
N VAL A 572 -51.05 7.23 -0.01
CA VAL A 572 -51.23 7.86 1.31
C VAL A 572 -50.69 7.04 2.45
N SER A 573 -50.33 7.68 3.57
CA SER A 573 -50.07 6.99 4.83
C SER A 573 -51.38 6.41 5.37
N THR A 574 -51.30 5.45 6.30
CA THR A 574 -52.50 4.89 6.94
C THR A 574 -53.26 5.97 7.71
N TYR A 575 -52.63 6.96 8.28
CA TYR A 575 -53.27 8.09 8.97
C TYR A 575 -54.02 8.99 7.98
N GLN A 576 -53.41 9.33 6.84
CA GLN A 576 -54.09 10.08 5.75
C GLN A 576 -55.25 9.28 5.16
N MET A 577 -55.08 7.96 5.03
CA MET A 577 -56.15 7.08 4.52
C MET A 577 -57.32 7.06 5.49
N ALA A 578 -57.11 6.92 6.78
CA ALA A 578 -58.18 6.93 7.80
C ALA A 578 -58.95 8.24 7.76
N PHE A 579 -58.29 9.39 7.58
CA PHE A 579 -58.94 10.68 7.41
C PHE A 579 -59.75 10.78 6.12
N LEU A 580 -59.18 10.35 4.99
CA LEU A 580 -59.90 10.42 3.69
C LEU A 580 -61.10 9.50 3.62
N LEU A 581 -61.11 8.37 4.29
CA LEU A 581 -62.23 7.43 4.30
C LEU A 581 -63.45 7.95 5.09
N LEU A 582 -63.27 8.95 5.97
CA LEU A 582 -64.42 9.61 6.65
C LEU A 582 -65.33 10.33 5.69
N PHE A 583 -64.83 10.74 4.53
CA PHE A 583 -65.63 11.37 3.46
C PHE A 583 -66.53 10.38 2.68
N ASN A 584 -66.46 9.08 2.97
CA ASN A 584 -67.42 8.13 2.43
C ASN A 584 -68.78 8.26 3.14
N ASP A 585 -68.78 8.68 4.40
CA ASP A 585 -69.98 8.77 5.26
C ASP A 585 -70.49 10.22 5.42
N SER A 586 -69.63 11.23 5.18
CA SER A 586 -69.93 12.65 5.40
C SER A 586 -69.34 13.53 4.28
N GLU A 587 -70.07 14.53 3.78
CA GLU A 587 -69.55 15.50 2.82
C GLU A 587 -68.54 16.48 3.43
N THR A 588 -68.64 16.73 4.74
CA THR A 588 -67.80 17.61 5.54
C THR A 588 -67.30 16.90 6.77
N VAL A 589 -66.06 17.05 7.09
CA VAL A 589 -65.41 16.46 8.28
C VAL A 589 -64.83 17.57 9.15
N THR A 590 -65.21 17.66 10.41
CA THR A 590 -64.58 18.61 11.36
C THR A 590 -63.28 18.05 11.92
N TYR A 591 -62.39 18.91 12.38
CA TYR A 591 -61.14 18.50 13.01
C TYR A 591 -61.38 17.57 14.20
N GLU A 592 -62.37 17.90 15.04
CA GLU A 592 -62.75 17.15 16.21
C GLU A 592 -63.31 15.76 15.83
N ASP A 593 -64.11 15.66 14.76
CA ASP A 593 -64.62 14.37 14.30
C ASP A 593 -63.50 13.50 13.77
N ALA A 594 -62.53 14.09 13.05
CA ALA A 594 -61.37 13.39 12.59
C ALA A 594 -60.50 12.87 13.76
N GLN A 595 -60.30 13.70 14.79
CA GLN A 595 -59.55 13.31 15.98
C GLN A 595 -60.27 12.19 16.73
N LYS A 596 -61.58 12.28 16.92
CA LYS A 596 -62.38 11.23 17.60
C LYS A 596 -62.36 9.92 16.82
N ALA A 597 -62.57 9.98 15.48
CA ALA A 597 -62.63 8.81 14.64
C ALA A 597 -61.32 8.07 14.52
N THR A 598 -60.22 8.80 14.47
CA THR A 598 -58.87 8.22 14.31
C THR A 598 -58.13 8.00 15.62
N ALA A 599 -58.52 8.68 16.69
CA ALA A 599 -57.83 8.73 18.00
C ALA A 599 -56.39 9.22 17.92
N LEU A 600 -55.98 9.89 16.80
CA LEU A 600 -54.64 10.41 16.63
C LEU A 600 -54.36 11.64 17.47
N SER A 601 -53.16 11.76 18.01
CA SER A 601 -52.69 13.00 18.65
C SER A 601 -52.43 14.07 17.60
N GLN A 602 -52.43 15.33 18.03
CA GLN A 602 -52.14 16.49 17.18
C GLN A 602 -50.84 16.34 16.37
N ASP A 603 -49.79 15.83 17.01
CA ASP A 603 -48.46 15.62 16.40
C ASP A 603 -48.49 14.76 15.10
N TRP A 604 -49.49 13.89 14.96
CA TRP A 604 -49.68 13.01 13.83
C TRP A 604 -50.80 13.42 12.88
N LEU A 605 -51.86 14.00 13.43
CA LEU A 605 -53.02 14.43 12.67
C LEU A 605 -52.74 15.70 11.86
N ASP A 606 -52.17 16.73 12.50
CA ASP A 606 -51.88 18.04 11.87
C ASP A 606 -50.97 17.95 10.63
N PRO A 607 -49.84 17.27 10.69
CA PRO A 607 -48.97 17.10 9.49
C PRO A 607 -49.68 16.33 8.39
N SER A 608 -50.46 15.31 8.74
CA SER A 608 -51.19 14.50 7.78
C SER A 608 -52.24 15.34 7.02
N ILE A 609 -52.98 16.16 7.69
CA ILE A 609 -53.98 17.10 7.12
C ILE A 609 -53.25 18.19 6.30
N ALA A 610 -52.22 18.80 6.86
CA ALA A 610 -51.46 19.87 6.19
C ALA A 610 -50.90 19.45 4.79
N ILE A 611 -50.45 18.20 4.67
CA ILE A 611 -49.96 17.66 3.39
C ILE A 611 -51.12 17.57 2.37
N MET A 612 -52.28 17.11 2.79
CA MET A 612 -53.48 16.96 1.91
C MET A 612 -54.04 18.32 1.51
N VAL A 613 -54.08 19.31 2.40
CA VAL A 613 -54.44 20.71 2.11
C VAL A 613 -53.45 21.32 1.14
N LYS A 614 -52.17 21.19 1.39
CA LYS A 614 -51.12 21.69 0.48
C LYS A 614 -51.17 21.06 -0.92
N ALA A 615 -51.53 19.80 -0.98
CA ALA A 615 -51.76 19.09 -2.25
C ALA A 615 -53.10 19.47 -2.92
N LYS A 616 -53.92 20.28 -2.27
CA LYS A 616 -55.26 20.66 -2.70
C LYS A 616 -56.22 19.46 -2.94
N VAL A 617 -56.03 18.38 -2.20
CA VAL A 617 -56.98 17.22 -2.18
C VAL A 617 -58.18 17.52 -1.33
N ILE A 618 -58.01 18.23 -0.24
CA ILE A 618 -59.02 18.73 0.64
C ILE A 618 -58.94 20.27 0.75
N ILE A 619 -60.06 20.90 1.04
CA ILE A 619 -60.20 22.35 1.20
C ILE A 619 -60.62 22.61 2.63
N PRO A 620 -59.86 23.41 3.40
CA PRO A 620 -60.27 23.82 4.73
C PRO A 620 -61.27 24.98 4.70
N SER A 621 -62.12 25.08 5.69
CA SER A 621 -63.00 26.23 5.94
C SER A 621 -62.87 26.62 7.41
N PRO A 622 -62.37 27.85 7.69
CA PRO A 622 -62.00 28.95 6.79
C PRO A 622 -60.77 28.63 5.92
N GLU A 623 -60.65 29.32 4.77
CA GLU A 623 -59.66 28.99 3.69
C GLU A 623 -58.19 29.07 4.13
N ASP A 624 -57.90 29.88 5.15
CA ASP A 624 -56.60 29.99 5.83
C ASP A 624 -56.52 29.20 7.15
N GLY A 625 -57.49 28.33 7.41
CA GLY A 625 -57.60 27.58 8.67
C GLY A 625 -56.42 26.62 8.85
N LYS A 626 -55.70 26.83 9.94
CA LYS A 626 -54.76 25.83 10.43
C LYS A 626 -55.53 24.60 10.91
N PRO A 627 -54.90 23.42 10.99
CA PRO A 627 -55.53 22.25 11.60
C PRO A 627 -55.74 22.48 13.10
N GLU A 628 -56.86 23.09 13.47
CA GLU A 628 -57.25 23.45 14.81
C GLU A 628 -58.74 23.12 15.01
N ALA A 629 -59.15 23.06 16.29
CA ALA A 629 -60.56 22.90 16.66
C ALA A 629 -61.44 23.95 15.97
N GLY A 630 -62.58 23.52 15.40
CA GLY A 630 -63.48 24.38 14.66
C GLY A 630 -63.22 24.47 13.15
N THR A 631 -62.11 23.95 12.65
CA THR A 631 -61.84 23.87 11.20
C THR A 631 -62.60 22.71 10.56
N THR A 632 -63.31 22.96 9.49
CA THR A 632 -64.01 21.95 8.68
C THR A 632 -63.29 21.72 7.35
N TYR A 633 -63.35 20.49 6.88
CA TYR A 633 -62.69 20.05 5.63
C TYR A 633 -63.74 19.48 4.68
N THR A 634 -63.56 19.78 3.35
CA THR A 634 -64.37 19.22 2.28
C THR A 634 -63.43 18.65 1.19
N LEU A 635 -63.94 17.69 0.44
CA LEU A 635 -63.18 17.17 -0.73
C LEU A 635 -63.15 18.21 -1.85
N ASN A 636 -62.03 18.33 -2.52
CA ASN A 636 -61.88 19.18 -3.70
C ASN A 636 -62.40 18.47 -4.98
N TYR A 637 -63.67 18.70 -5.33
CA TYR A 637 -64.30 18.15 -6.50
C TYR A 637 -63.70 18.67 -7.81
N ASN A 638 -62.99 19.81 -7.76
CA ASN A 638 -62.31 20.43 -8.92
C ASN A 638 -60.83 20.10 -8.98
N PHE A 639 -60.39 19.08 -8.27
CA PHE A 639 -58.98 18.68 -8.24
C PHE A 639 -58.45 18.34 -9.64
N LYS A 640 -57.29 18.93 -10.00
CA LYS A 640 -56.58 18.68 -11.28
C LYS A 640 -55.11 18.51 -11.05
N ASN A 641 -54.54 17.45 -11.59
CA ASN A 641 -53.10 17.21 -11.57
C ASN A 641 -52.66 16.61 -12.91
N LYS A 642 -51.41 16.86 -13.32
CA LYS A 642 -50.79 16.28 -14.53
C LYS A 642 -50.57 14.77 -14.42
N LYS A 643 -50.38 14.26 -13.19
CA LYS A 643 -50.14 12.84 -12.90
C LYS A 643 -51.40 12.22 -12.33
N LEU A 644 -51.76 11.02 -12.81
CA LEU A 644 -52.90 10.25 -12.30
C LEU A 644 -52.60 9.60 -10.92
N LYS A 645 -51.33 9.25 -10.68
CA LYS A 645 -50.89 8.71 -9.41
C LYS A 645 -50.08 9.77 -8.66
N ILE A 646 -50.56 10.16 -7.49
CA ILE A 646 -50.02 11.26 -6.66
C ILE A 646 -49.59 10.72 -5.33
N ASN A 647 -48.31 10.97 -4.98
CA ASN A 647 -47.77 10.58 -3.67
C ASN A 647 -48.01 11.69 -2.64
N LEU A 648 -48.85 11.40 -1.66
CA LEU A 648 -49.11 12.25 -0.49
C LEU A 648 -48.36 11.76 0.78
N ASN A 649 -47.78 10.56 0.72
CA ASN A 649 -46.97 10.02 1.80
C ASN A 649 -45.55 10.61 1.75
N ILE A 650 -45.44 11.90 2.10
CA ILE A 650 -44.20 12.68 2.11
C ILE A 650 -43.78 12.87 3.55
N ALA A 651 -42.55 12.48 3.90
CA ALA A 651 -42.00 12.67 5.23
C ALA A 651 -41.85 14.16 5.59
N VAL A 652 -42.31 14.55 6.75
CA VAL A 652 -42.25 15.92 7.25
C VAL A 652 -40.84 16.25 7.75
N LYS A 653 -40.35 17.46 7.48
CA LYS A 653 -39.00 17.87 7.87
C LYS A 653 -38.78 17.84 9.40
N SER A 654 -39.80 18.10 10.20
CA SER A 654 -39.73 18.01 11.66
C SER A 654 -39.54 16.57 12.14
N GLU A 655 -40.25 15.60 11.55
CA GLU A 655 -40.07 14.17 11.84
C GLU A 655 -38.65 13.69 11.49
N GLN A 656 -38.10 14.15 10.37
CA GLN A 656 -36.73 13.81 9.98
C GLN A 656 -35.68 14.33 10.99
N LYS A 657 -35.85 15.55 11.50
CA LYS A 657 -34.99 16.10 12.53
C LYS A 657 -35.07 15.31 13.82
N GLN A 658 -36.28 15.01 14.28
CA GLN A 658 -36.50 14.24 15.48
C GLN A 658 -35.94 12.82 15.40
N GLU A 659 -36.07 12.18 14.24
CA GLU A 659 -35.45 10.86 14.01
C GLU A 659 -33.92 10.88 14.10
N VAL A 660 -33.28 11.94 13.61
CA VAL A 660 -31.83 12.12 13.74
C VAL A 660 -31.44 12.29 15.20
N GLU A 661 -32.15 13.11 15.95
CA GLU A 661 -31.92 13.33 17.38
C GLU A 661 -32.13 12.04 18.21
N ASP A 662 -33.20 11.29 17.92
CA ASP A 662 -33.48 9.99 18.56
C ASP A 662 -32.40 8.95 18.20
N THR A 663 -31.86 8.99 17.00
CA THR A 663 -30.74 8.11 16.59
C THR A 663 -29.51 8.43 17.43
N HIS A 664 -29.17 9.69 17.61
CA HIS A 664 -28.04 10.11 18.46
C HIS A 664 -28.24 9.72 19.92
N LYS A 665 -29.44 9.89 20.48
CA LYS A 665 -29.78 9.45 21.87
C LYS A 665 -29.57 7.94 22.03
N THR A 666 -30.06 7.14 21.07
CA THR A 666 -29.89 5.69 21.10
C THR A 666 -28.42 5.29 21.06
N ILE A 667 -27.58 5.99 20.25
CA ILE A 667 -26.13 5.74 20.19
C ILE A 667 -25.47 6.03 21.54
N GLU A 668 -25.81 7.15 22.16
CA GLU A 668 -25.28 7.51 23.48
C GLU A 668 -25.70 6.51 24.59
N GLU A 669 -26.91 6.04 24.54
CA GLU A 669 -27.42 5.01 25.48
C GLU A 669 -26.67 3.68 25.28
N ASP A 670 -26.53 3.21 24.06
CA ASP A 670 -25.77 2.00 23.74
C ASP A 670 -24.31 2.11 24.20
N ARG A 671 -23.66 3.25 23.97
CA ARG A 671 -22.29 3.51 24.41
C ARG A 671 -22.16 3.50 25.93
N LYS A 672 -23.14 4.09 26.65
CA LYS A 672 -23.18 4.03 28.12
C LYS A 672 -23.32 2.60 28.64
N LEU A 673 -24.22 1.82 28.04
CA LEU A 673 -24.41 0.40 28.41
C LEU A 673 -23.11 -0.40 28.13
N LEU A 674 -22.46 -0.18 27.03
CA LEU A 674 -21.20 -0.86 26.65
C LEU A 674 -20.08 -0.53 27.64
N MET A 675 -19.97 0.74 28.06
CA MET A 675 -19.02 1.16 29.11
C MET A 675 -19.35 0.50 30.46
N GLN A 676 -20.62 0.42 30.86
CA GLN A 676 -21.04 -0.25 32.10
C GLN A 676 -20.69 -1.74 32.09
N VAL A 677 -20.97 -2.44 30.99
CA VAL A 677 -20.58 -3.85 30.80
C VAL A 677 -19.07 -4.02 30.87
N SER A 678 -18.30 -3.17 30.17
CA SER A 678 -16.84 -3.22 30.19
C SER A 678 -16.25 -3.03 31.58
N ILE A 679 -16.81 -2.09 32.37
CA ILE A 679 -16.40 -1.86 33.75
C ILE A 679 -16.75 -3.09 34.63
N LEU A 680 -17.93 -3.69 34.45
CA LEU A 680 -18.31 -4.91 35.17
C LEU A 680 -17.37 -6.08 34.85
N VAL A 681 -17.07 -6.28 33.60
CA VAL A 681 -16.14 -7.32 33.14
C VAL A 681 -14.75 -7.10 33.73
N LEU A 682 -14.21 -5.86 33.67
CA LEU A 682 -12.91 -5.52 34.26
C LEU A 682 -12.91 -5.74 35.79
N ARG A 683 -13.99 -5.40 36.49
CA ARG A 683 -14.13 -5.70 37.93
C ARG A 683 -14.13 -7.19 38.19
N PHE A 684 -14.83 -7.97 37.39
CA PHE A 684 -14.89 -9.44 37.56
C PHE A 684 -13.48 -10.07 37.36
N PHE A 685 -12.73 -9.62 36.35
CA PHE A 685 -11.34 -10.07 36.15
C PHE A 685 -10.42 -9.59 37.28
N ALA A 686 -10.56 -8.36 37.77
CA ALA A 686 -9.75 -7.85 38.85
C ALA A 686 -10.02 -8.65 40.17
N PHE A 687 -11.23 -9.01 40.47
CA PHE A 687 -11.54 -9.88 41.62
C PHE A 687 -11.00 -11.30 41.45
N SER A 688 -11.03 -11.86 40.24
CA SER A 688 -10.51 -13.20 39.97
C SER A 688 -8.98 -13.30 40.06
N VAL A 689 -8.26 -12.20 39.94
CA VAL A 689 -6.77 -12.15 40.07
C VAL A 689 -6.34 -11.98 41.52
N TYR A 690 -7.22 -11.50 42.41
CA TYR A 690 -6.92 -11.36 43.87
C TYR A 690 -7.23 -12.62 44.70
N ASP A 691 -7.96 -13.59 44.11
CA ASP A 691 -8.31 -14.86 44.78
C ASP A 691 -7.42 -16.05 44.33
N CYS A 692 -6.35 -15.79 43.56
CA CYS A 692 -5.25 -16.71 43.30
C CYS A 692 -3.98 -16.12 43.88
#